data_c37f0d9f0554a821cd37421e2ff52aec
#
_entry.id   c37f0d9f0554a821cd37421e2ff52aec
#
_cell.length_a   1.000
_cell.length_b   1.000
_cell.length_c   1.000
_cell.angle_alpha   90.00
_cell.angle_beta   90.00
_cell.angle_gamma   90.00
#
_symmetry.space_group_name_H-M   'P 1'
#
loop_
_entity.id
_entity.type
_entity.pdbx_description
1 polymer ?
#
loop_
_entity_poly.entity_id
_entity_poly.type
_entity_poly.pdbx_seq_one_letter_code
_entity_poly.pdbx_strand_id
1 'polypeptide(L)'
;MKRHITYIAMLLTALTGASCSQDETPAGDGRTGVMAMTISTSRAETNSEYDPLQYQKVYIYNSEGGLLRKYAAKDDIPERLELLSGTYRVAVEAGEEVPADFSKRFYKGEETFTVKPGETTNAEVVCKIANTVVEVKFDASIVENLDPGYFVWIAGTDKFDEAEAESGAVPALKFTDEGTGYYTLPAGTTSLAWMFRGTHTSGKEVEMENMLTEVKAGGKYVFTFRYSPDLPGYIDALLIRVDTETEDKDDEIIFSPDPALLTEGFDNDELQKYTSGEKKYRIMAFAELKKFTVSVGDDSYDLLTGTHEGISFSPTDKYNTELTLSDAFFGGLPGGDHAVTIHVEDANGGSNEISTTYRLQGLVPVTEKSYDLWANTVTLQVVDFTRSANVTFGLCGSDGQWKYQTGTSQGDDFISATYAPEWENKTEADWSTPNTVLPYSRIKDGTGISAGNTYDYKATINGAEHTGQFTTQAGNAMTDGSLETWRSDKQFPGSGTKYTFWGSGYNSFAKDLCTRDDTMPGRVGSYCAKLTATYNTLAKVPAPGNLFTGDFGISLVPMGGNVSFGKNFTYNARPKAIKFKYHATIGLVDYNLHEGKIPVGEMDKARVFVCIVDWSAQQKVFAGTKAPTGTWDPETQTEAANGPIIGYASKFIEETTPGDEMVEITMPINYYQNTAVAPQGKFNIAVSCATSAYGDFMDACTTNVMYIDDFEWVY
;
A
#
# COMPACT_ATOMS: atom_id res chain seq x y z
N MET A 1 -12.52 -0.81 -18.87
CA MET A 1 -12.92 -2.13 -18.33
C MET A 1 -14.09 -1.92 -17.39
N LYS A 2 -15.26 -2.43 -17.77
CA LYS A 2 -16.52 -2.24 -17.05
C LYS A 2 -16.54 -3.14 -15.81
N ARG A 3 -16.65 -2.55 -14.63
CA ARG A 3 -16.99 -3.27 -13.38
C ARG A 3 -18.50 -3.31 -13.26
N HIS A 4 -19.06 -4.50 -13.25
CA HIS A 4 -20.46 -4.73 -12.92
C HIS A 4 -20.67 -4.53 -11.41
N ILE A 5 -21.48 -3.55 -11.04
CA ILE A 5 -22.03 -3.40 -9.71
C ILE A 5 -23.43 -4.01 -9.76
N THR A 6 -23.63 -5.08 -9.02
CA THR A 6 -24.92 -5.74 -8.87
C THR A 6 -25.71 -4.99 -7.81
N TYR A 7 -26.72 -4.24 -8.21
CA TYR A 7 -27.71 -3.67 -7.31
C TYR A 7 -28.72 -4.74 -6.93
N ILE A 8 -28.82 -5.05 -5.64
CA ILE A 8 -29.96 -5.77 -5.08
C ILE A 8 -31.05 -4.74 -4.84
N ALA A 9 -32.02 -4.68 -5.73
CA ALA A 9 -33.23 -3.91 -5.56
C ALA A 9 -34.14 -4.65 -4.56
N MET A 10 -34.33 -4.10 -3.36
CA MET A 10 -35.40 -4.51 -2.46
C MET A 10 -36.70 -3.94 -2.98
N LEU A 11 -37.56 -4.80 -3.49
CA LEU A 11 -38.90 -4.48 -3.99
C LEU A 11 -39.79 -4.22 -2.78
N LEU A 12 -40.11 -2.95 -2.52
CA LEU A 12 -41.18 -2.57 -1.59
C LEU A 12 -42.50 -2.68 -2.34
N THR A 13 -43.22 -3.77 -2.18
CA THR A 13 -44.61 -3.90 -2.62
C THR A 13 -45.52 -3.28 -1.57
N ALA A 14 -46.11 -2.12 -1.93
CA ALA A 14 -47.23 -1.57 -1.22
C ALA A 14 -48.46 -2.52 -1.36
N LEU A 15 -48.87 -3.16 -0.29
CA LEU A 15 -50.15 -3.85 -0.20
C LEU A 15 -51.16 -2.90 0.45
N THR A 16 -52.02 -2.36 -0.39
CA THR A 16 -53.26 -1.71 0.04
C THR A 16 -54.22 -2.72 0.64
N GLY A 17 -54.79 -2.33 1.74
CA GLY A 17 -55.76 -2.90 2.61
C GLY A 17 -56.65 -4.07 2.16
N ALA A 18 -56.61 -5.07 3.01
CA ALA A 18 -57.82 -5.82 3.36
C ALA A 18 -57.67 -6.19 4.83
N SER A 19 -58.51 -5.62 5.66
CA SER A 19 -58.74 -6.02 7.03
C SER A 19 -59.29 -7.45 7.01
N CYS A 20 -58.44 -8.43 7.18
CA CYS A 20 -58.86 -9.75 7.65
C CYS A 20 -58.27 -9.93 9.05
N SER A 21 -59.16 -9.89 10.03
CA SER A 21 -58.88 -10.38 11.37
C SER A 21 -58.60 -11.88 11.26
N GLN A 22 -57.30 -12.27 11.18
CA GLN A 22 -56.93 -13.62 11.52
C GLN A 22 -56.71 -13.66 13.03
N ASP A 23 -57.68 -14.26 13.72
CA ASP A 23 -57.51 -14.75 15.07
C ASP A 23 -56.47 -15.91 15.06
N GLU A 24 -55.18 -15.58 15.03
CA GLU A 24 -54.12 -16.54 15.36
C GLU A 24 -54.06 -16.64 16.86
N THR A 25 -54.52 -17.73 17.42
CA THR A 25 -54.48 -18.09 18.85
C THR A 25 -53.01 -18.20 19.28
N PRO A 26 -52.55 -17.37 20.26
CA PRO A 26 -51.24 -17.61 20.91
C PRO A 26 -51.23 -18.99 21.55
N ALA A 27 -50.04 -19.58 21.66
CA ALA A 27 -49.85 -20.84 22.41
C ALA A 27 -50.13 -20.64 23.92
N GLY A 28 -51.38 -20.55 24.30
CA GLY A 28 -51.90 -20.42 25.64
C GLY A 28 -53.00 -21.46 25.91
N ASP A 29 -53.40 -21.64 27.17
CA ASP A 29 -54.41 -22.60 27.60
C ASP A 29 -55.86 -22.22 27.19
N GLY A 30 -56.02 -21.17 26.36
CA GLY A 30 -57.32 -20.68 25.87
C GLY A 30 -58.12 -19.86 26.91
N ARG A 31 -57.57 -19.61 28.07
CA ARG A 31 -58.21 -18.74 29.08
C ARG A 31 -57.69 -17.30 29.02
N THR A 32 -58.49 -16.34 29.34
CA THR A 32 -58.17 -14.91 29.32
C THR A 32 -57.67 -14.41 30.64
N GLY A 33 -56.86 -13.34 30.61
CA GLY A 33 -56.54 -12.47 31.71
C GLY A 33 -56.64 -11.00 31.31
N VAL A 34 -56.37 -10.09 32.20
CA VAL A 34 -56.47 -8.66 31.96
C VAL A 34 -55.11 -8.01 32.01
N MET A 35 -54.74 -7.24 31.01
CA MET A 35 -53.59 -6.31 31.06
C MET A 35 -54.08 -4.93 31.48
N ALA A 36 -53.47 -4.36 32.51
CA ALA A 36 -53.53 -2.94 32.84
C ALA A 36 -52.19 -2.30 32.46
N MET A 37 -52.18 -1.14 31.86
CA MET A 37 -50.96 -0.50 31.34
C MET A 37 -50.77 0.86 32.00
N THR A 38 -49.53 1.13 32.42
CA THR A 38 -49.07 2.46 32.87
C THR A 38 -47.98 2.92 31.93
N ILE A 39 -48.09 4.12 31.36
CA ILE A 39 -47.11 4.72 30.49
C ILE A 39 -46.57 5.97 31.16
N SER A 40 -45.24 6.06 31.25
CA SER A 40 -44.51 7.23 31.74
C SER A 40 -43.35 7.58 30.80
N THR A 41 -42.82 8.79 30.94
CA THR A 41 -41.60 9.21 30.27
C THR A 41 -40.47 9.38 31.25
N SER A 42 -39.27 8.94 30.92
CA SER A 42 -38.06 9.25 31.69
C SER A 42 -37.78 10.75 31.59
N ARG A 43 -37.56 11.44 32.73
CA ARG A 43 -37.34 12.89 32.81
C ARG A 43 -38.49 13.75 32.22
N ALA A 44 -39.52 13.95 32.98
CA ALA A 44 -40.46 15.05 32.73
C ALA A 44 -39.78 16.38 33.11
N GLU A 45 -39.35 17.16 32.10
CA GLU A 45 -39.04 18.57 32.34
C GLU A 45 -40.32 19.27 32.72
N THR A 46 -40.41 19.76 33.95
CA THR A 46 -41.62 20.21 34.62
C THR A 46 -42.16 21.57 34.12
N ASN A 47 -41.57 22.19 33.10
CA ASN A 47 -41.87 23.55 32.64
C ASN A 47 -42.14 23.71 31.12
N SER A 48 -42.47 22.66 30.37
CA SER A 48 -42.75 22.77 28.95
C SER A 48 -44.26 22.68 28.71
N GLU A 49 -44.82 23.60 27.87
CA GLU A 49 -46.23 23.57 27.38
C GLU A 49 -46.54 22.31 26.56
N TYR A 50 -45.49 21.60 26.08
CA TYR A 50 -45.61 20.38 25.27
C TYR A 50 -45.58 19.12 26.17
N ASP A 51 -46.74 18.43 26.22
CA ASP A 51 -46.86 17.16 26.91
C ASP A 51 -46.84 15.99 25.89
N PRO A 52 -45.72 15.22 25.79
CA PRO A 52 -45.62 14.12 24.85
C PRO A 52 -46.66 13.02 25.11
N LEU A 53 -47.14 12.87 26.37
CA LEU A 53 -48.09 11.84 26.72
C LEU A 53 -49.51 12.13 26.13
N GLN A 54 -49.76 13.30 25.56
CA GLN A 54 -50.98 13.55 24.77
C GLN A 54 -50.94 12.87 23.38
N TYR A 55 -49.76 12.55 22.88
CA TYR A 55 -49.56 12.01 21.53
C TYR A 55 -49.07 10.55 21.59
N GLN A 56 -49.71 9.73 22.41
CA GLN A 56 -49.34 8.33 22.60
C GLN A 56 -49.87 7.45 21.47
N LYS A 57 -49.02 6.50 21.01
CA LYS A 57 -49.38 5.37 20.17
C LYS A 57 -48.90 4.10 20.80
N VAL A 58 -49.73 3.08 20.86
CA VAL A 58 -49.46 1.81 21.50
C VAL A 58 -49.57 0.67 20.51
N TYR A 59 -48.59 -0.22 20.53
CA TYR A 59 -48.53 -1.41 19.68
C TYR A 59 -48.35 -2.64 20.59
N ILE A 60 -49.21 -3.64 20.44
CA ILE A 60 -49.14 -4.89 21.22
C ILE A 60 -48.85 -6.03 20.25
N TYR A 61 -47.81 -6.76 20.58
CA TYR A 61 -47.29 -7.88 19.76
C TYR A 61 -47.45 -9.20 20.54
N ASN A 62 -47.66 -10.30 19.80
CA ASN A 62 -47.58 -11.65 20.39
C ASN A 62 -46.13 -12.09 20.60
N SER A 63 -45.91 -13.27 21.17
CA SER A 63 -44.60 -13.84 21.45
C SER A 63 -43.77 -14.12 20.17
N GLU A 64 -44.41 -14.21 19.00
CA GLU A 64 -43.77 -14.41 17.68
C GLU A 64 -43.47 -13.10 16.97
N GLY A 65 -43.78 -11.94 17.57
CA GLY A 65 -43.58 -10.60 17.00
C GLY A 65 -44.70 -10.15 16.07
N GLY A 66 -45.81 -10.91 15.96
CA GLY A 66 -47.01 -10.50 15.21
C GLY A 66 -47.76 -9.37 15.91
N LEU A 67 -48.12 -8.30 15.18
CA LEU A 67 -48.88 -7.17 15.70
C LEU A 67 -50.34 -7.57 15.94
N LEU A 68 -50.78 -7.54 17.20
CA LEU A 68 -52.15 -7.89 17.59
C LEU A 68 -53.09 -6.67 17.67
N ARG A 69 -52.61 -5.57 18.21
CA ARG A 69 -53.40 -4.36 18.43
C ARG A 69 -52.55 -3.13 18.18
N LYS A 70 -53.17 -2.09 17.64
CA LYS A 70 -52.59 -0.77 17.46
C LYS A 70 -53.60 0.28 17.91
N TYR A 71 -53.19 1.15 18.81
CA TYR A 71 -53.91 2.31 19.25
C TYR A 71 -53.16 3.55 18.73
N ALA A 72 -53.82 4.35 17.93
CA ALA A 72 -53.18 5.48 17.20
C ALA A 72 -53.32 6.81 17.96
N ALA A 73 -54.19 6.89 18.97
CA ALA A 73 -54.38 8.06 19.78
C ALA A 73 -54.55 7.67 21.27
N LYS A 74 -54.21 8.59 22.15
CA LYS A 74 -54.30 8.40 23.60
C LYS A 74 -55.70 7.95 24.06
N ASP A 75 -56.74 8.59 23.50
CA ASP A 75 -58.13 8.32 23.92
C ASP A 75 -58.64 6.95 23.44
N ASP A 76 -57.93 6.31 22.49
CA ASP A 76 -58.24 4.96 22.00
C ASP A 76 -57.67 3.86 22.91
N ILE A 77 -56.74 4.18 23.83
CA ILE A 77 -56.04 3.23 24.65
C ILE A 77 -56.94 2.82 25.83
N PRO A 78 -57.34 1.54 25.93
CA PRO A 78 -58.20 1.10 27.03
C PRO A 78 -57.37 1.00 28.31
N GLU A 79 -57.96 1.43 29.43
CA GLU A 79 -57.35 1.26 30.76
C GLU A 79 -57.10 -0.22 31.10
N ARG A 80 -57.88 -1.12 30.56
CA ARG A 80 -57.82 -2.57 30.76
C ARG A 80 -58.10 -3.30 29.47
N LEU A 81 -57.22 -4.20 29.10
CA LEU A 81 -57.34 -4.99 27.90
C LEU A 81 -57.40 -6.48 28.22
N GLU A 82 -58.40 -7.17 27.76
CA GLU A 82 -58.52 -8.61 27.87
C GLU A 82 -57.69 -9.31 26.77
N LEU A 83 -56.77 -10.20 27.18
CA LEU A 83 -55.89 -10.97 26.31
C LEU A 83 -55.92 -12.44 26.68
N LEU A 84 -55.66 -13.34 25.79
CA LEU A 84 -55.43 -14.74 26.07
C LEU A 84 -54.18 -14.88 26.96
N SER A 85 -54.16 -15.94 27.78
CA SER A 85 -52.94 -16.24 28.57
C SER A 85 -51.74 -16.45 27.63
N GLY A 86 -50.64 -15.80 27.93
CA GLY A 86 -49.44 -15.86 27.07
C GLY A 86 -48.50 -14.68 27.30
N THR A 87 -47.37 -14.70 26.62
CA THR A 87 -46.36 -13.61 26.69
C THR A 87 -46.59 -12.64 25.54
N TYR A 88 -46.53 -11.36 25.84
CA TYR A 88 -46.75 -10.24 24.92
C TYR A 88 -45.66 -9.19 25.06
N ARG A 89 -45.43 -8.42 24.03
CA ARG A 89 -44.60 -7.22 24.03
C ARG A 89 -45.48 -6.02 23.70
N VAL A 90 -45.44 -5.01 24.53
CA VAL A 90 -46.02 -3.70 24.24
C VAL A 90 -44.92 -2.73 23.88
N ALA A 91 -45.09 -2.00 22.79
CA ALA A 91 -44.25 -0.88 22.41
C ALA A 91 -45.07 0.41 22.38
N VAL A 92 -44.49 1.47 22.90
CA VAL A 92 -45.13 2.78 23.02
C VAL A 92 -44.27 3.83 22.36
N GLU A 93 -44.91 4.67 21.56
CA GLU A 93 -44.40 5.95 21.07
C GLU A 93 -45.15 7.06 21.76
N ALA A 94 -44.46 8.08 22.28
CA ALA A 94 -45.07 9.25 22.94
C ALA A 94 -44.42 10.52 22.36
N GLY A 95 -45.25 11.48 21.96
CA GLY A 95 -44.85 12.70 21.31
C GLY A 95 -44.93 12.65 19.79
N GLU A 96 -44.51 13.73 19.15
CA GLU A 96 -44.50 13.89 17.70
C GLU A 96 -43.09 13.69 17.15
N GLU A 97 -42.92 12.70 16.29
CA GLU A 97 -41.64 12.47 15.58
C GLU A 97 -41.53 13.50 14.46
N VAL A 98 -40.73 14.55 14.68
CA VAL A 98 -40.40 15.58 13.68
C VAL A 98 -38.91 15.63 13.46
N PRO A 99 -38.45 15.99 12.25
CA PRO A 99 -37.00 15.96 11.94
C PRO A 99 -36.16 16.86 12.87
N ALA A 100 -36.63 18.09 13.14
CA ALA A 100 -35.98 19.03 14.08
C ALA A 100 -37.00 19.97 14.64
N ASP A 101 -36.99 20.23 15.97
CA ASP A 101 -37.92 21.14 16.64
C ASP A 101 -37.38 21.61 17.99
N PHE A 102 -37.73 22.78 18.47
CA PHE A 102 -37.33 23.31 19.76
C PHE A 102 -38.20 22.80 20.94
N SER A 103 -39.37 22.27 20.68
CA SER A 103 -40.34 21.87 21.71
C SER A 103 -40.79 20.43 21.56
N LYS A 104 -40.94 19.93 20.37
CA LYS A 104 -41.53 18.61 20.12
C LYS A 104 -40.54 17.51 20.40
N ARG A 105 -40.84 16.77 21.46
CA ARG A 105 -40.03 15.66 21.92
C ARG A 105 -40.69 14.34 21.59
N PHE A 106 -39.89 13.35 21.24
CA PHE A 106 -40.33 12.04 20.86
C PHE A 106 -39.68 10.98 21.75
N TYR A 107 -40.49 10.10 22.29
CA TYR A 107 -40.07 9.06 23.23
C TYR A 107 -40.48 7.69 22.71
N LYS A 108 -39.70 6.67 23.00
CA LYS A 108 -40.00 5.26 22.74
C LYS A 108 -39.77 4.42 23.97
N GLY A 109 -40.62 3.41 24.19
CA GLY A 109 -40.46 2.44 25.25
C GLY A 109 -41.07 1.12 24.86
N GLU A 110 -40.58 0.06 25.42
CA GLU A 110 -41.17 -1.27 25.27
C GLU A 110 -41.06 -2.08 26.57
N GLU A 111 -42.04 -2.98 26.78
CA GLU A 111 -42.09 -3.87 27.93
C GLU A 111 -42.61 -5.24 27.48
N THR A 112 -42.02 -6.31 28.01
CA THR A 112 -42.50 -7.69 27.81
C THR A 112 -43.17 -8.18 29.08
N PHE A 113 -44.41 -8.63 28.96
CA PHE A 113 -45.21 -9.09 30.08
C PHE A 113 -45.93 -10.41 29.79
N THR A 114 -46.32 -11.12 30.84
CA THR A 114 -47.04 -12.38 30.71
C THR A 114 -48.41 -12.28 31.35
N VAL A 115 -49.46 -12.51 30.56
CA VAL A 115 -50.86 -12.56 31.00
C VAL A 115 -51.16 -13.97 31.56
N LYS A 116 -51.63 -14.02 32.75
CA LYS A 116 -52.06 -15.26 33.42
C LYS A 116 -53.59 -15.37 33.47
N PRO A 117 -54.13 -16.59 33.39
CA PRO A 117 -55.57 -16.80 33.39
C PRO A 117 -56.26 -16.23 34.64
N GLY A 118 -57.25 -15.38 34.42
CA GLY A 118 -58.07 -14.76 35.49
C GLY A 118 -57.38 -13.73 36.37
N GLU A 119 -56.11 -13.40 36.08
CA GLU A 119 -55.33 -12.37 36.80
C GLU A 119 -55.27 -11.04 36.01
N THR A 120 -54.99 -9.97 36.76
CA THR A 120 -54.61 -8.68 36.15
C THR A 120 -53.10 -8.56 36.16
N THR A 121 -52.48 -8.42 35.00
CA THR A 121 -51.07 -8.15 34.82
C THR A 121 -50.89 -6.66 34.56
N ASN A 122 -50.03 -6.00 35.34
CA ASN A 122 -49.65 -4.60 35.10
C ASN A 122 -48.42 -4.56 34.16
N ALA A 123 -48.53 -3.88 33.03
CA ALA A 123 -47.41 -3.55 32.13
C ALA A 123 -47.05 -2.08 32.38
N GLU A 124 -45.83 -1.85 32.85
CA GLU A 124 -45.31 -0.50 33.13
C GLU A 124 -44.28 -0.17 32.05
N VAL A 125 -44.62 0.76 31.13
CA VAL A 125 -43.76 1.16 30.04
C VAL A 125 -43.17 2.53 30.31
N VAL A 126 -41.85 2.54 30.54
CA VAL A 126 -41.09 3.79 30.69
C VAL A 126 -40.52 4.16 29.31
N CYS A 127 -41.05 5.22 28.69
CA CYS A 127 -40.58 5.72 27.41
C CYS A 127 -39.37 6.62 27.59
N LYS A 128 -38.25 6.28 26.95
CA LYS A 128 -37.03 7.08 26.96
C LYS A 128 -37.04 8.01 25.75
N ILE A 129 -36.34 9.15 25.84
CA ILE A 129 -36.21 10.09 24.71
C ILE A 129 -35.54 9.39 23.56
N ALA A 130 -36.13 9.50 22.38
CA ALA A 130 -35.63 8.92 21.11
C ALA A 130 -34.98 9.97 20.20
N ASN A 131 -35.17 11.27 20.49
CA ASN A 131 -34.47 12.35 19.81
C ASN A 131 -33.01 12.41 20.25
N THR A 132 -32.14 12.89 19.34
CA THR A 132 -30.88 13.52 19.74
C THR A 132 -31.16 14.90 20.29
N VAL A 133 -30.67 15.19 21.50
CA VAL A 133 -30.90 16.46 22.18
C VAL A 133 -29.68 17.34 22.06
N VAL A 134 -29.86 18.57 21.62
CA VAL A 134 -28.79 19.57 21.49
C VAL A 134 -29.11 20.76 22.39
N GLU A 135 -28.18 21.09 23.29
CA GLU A 135 -28.24 22.30 24.15
C GLU A 135 -27.14 23.27 23.65
N VAL A 136 -27.50 24.50 23.37
CA VAL A 136 -26.56 25.58 22.99
C VAL A 136 -26.40 26.55 24.10
N LYS A 137 -25.15 26.92 24.39
CA LYS A 137 -24.72 27.96 25.32
C LYS A 137 -23.75 28.91 24.70
N PHE A 138 -23.75 30.18 25.10
CA PHE A 138 -22.80 31.19 24.66
C PHE A 138 -22.00 31.67 25.89
N ASP A 139 -20.67 31.47 25.82
CA ASP A 139 -19.76 31.95 26.85
C ASP A 139 -19.78 33.50 26.89
N ALA A 140 -19.40 34.08 28.02
CA ALA A 140 -19.35 35.53 28.18
C ALA A 140 -18.47 36.23 27.13
N SER A 141 -17.44 35.56 26.65
CA SER A 141 -16.59 36.07 25.58
C SER A 141 -17.31 36.34 24.25
N ILE A 142 -18.41 35.64 23.96
CA ILE A 142 -19.25 35.92 22.78
C ILE A 142 -19.93 37.28 22.96
N VAL A 143 -20.57 37.47 24.10
CA VAL A 143 -21.34 38.70 24.42
C VAL A 143 -20.40 39.93 24.52
N GLU A 144 -19.19 39.74 25.01
CA GLU A 144 -18.22 40.84 25.19
C GLU A 144 -17.55 41.29 23.88
N ASN A 145 -17.44 40.41 22.89
CA ASN A 145 -16.66 40.68 21.68
C ASN A 145 -17.51 40.76 20.39
N LEU A 146 -18.75 40.28 20.39
CA LEU A 146 -19.61 40.26 19.21
C LEU A 146 -20.82 41.19 19.38
N ASP A 147 -21.21 41.85 18.30
CA ASP A 147 -22.44 42.61 18.24
C ASP A 147 -23.66 41.72 18.39
N PRO A 148 -24.78 42.20 18.96
CA PRO A 148 -26.03 41.42 19.01
C PRO A 148 -26.48 40.97 17.62
N GLY A 149 -26.99 39.75 17.52
CA GLY A 149 -27.45 39.14 16.27
C GLY A 149 -26.61 38.00 15.76
N TYR A 150 -25.62 37.58 16.54
CA TYR A 150 -24.95 36.29 16.27
C TYR A 150 -25.92 35.12 16.40
N PHE A 151 -25.62 34.04 15.70
CA PHE A 151 -26.44 32.81 15.76
C PHE A 151 -25.61 31.60 15.40
N VAL A 152 -26.14 30.44 15.75
CA VAL A 152 -25.59 29.16 15.30
C VAL A 152 -26.71 28.32 14.65
N TRP A 153 -26.40 27.76 13.49
CA TRP A 153 -27.15 26.69 12.88
C TRP A 153 -26.57 25.35 13.32
N ILE A 154 -27.43 24.38 13.66
CA ILE A 154 -27.05 22.99 13.86
C ILE A 154 -27.98 22.11 13.03
N ALA A 155 -27.41 21.14 12.30
CA ALA A 155 -28.10 20.24 11.39
C ALA A 155 -27.64 18.78 11.57
N GLY A 156 -28.57 17.83 11.45
CA GLY A 156 -28.29 16.40 11.44
C GLY A 156 -27.73 15.96 10.06
N THR A 157 -26.50 16.35 9.76
CA THR A 157 -25.79 16.06 8.51
C THR A 157 -24.28 15.99 8.75
N ASP A 158 -23.52 15.47 7.79
CA ASP A 158 -22.06 15.39 7.82
C ASP A 158 -21.38 16.61 7.16
N LYS A 159 -22.15 17.52 6.60
CA LYS A 159 -21.69 18.81 6.06
C LYS A 159 -22.81 19.83 6.18
N PHE A 160 -22.49 21.01 6.72
CA PHE A 160 -23.45 22.10 6.79
C PHE A 160 -23.58 22.81 5.42
N ASP A 161 -24.80 23.12 5.03
CA ASP A 161 -25.14 23.98 3.90
C ASP A 161 -26.26 24.93 4.33
N GLU A 162 -25.95 26.23 4.39
CA GLU A 162 -26.88 27.25 4.87
C GLU A 162 -28.13 27.37 3.96
N ALA A 163 -27.95 27.24 2.66
CA ALA A 163 -29.09 27.36 1.72
C ALA A 163 -30.05 26.17 1.86
N GLU A 164 -29.55 24.98 2.09
CA GLU A 164 -30.35 23.78 2.37
C GLU A 164 -31.05 23.87 3.74
N ALA A 165 -30.35 24.40 4.76
CA ALA A 165 -30.91 24.63 6.09
C ALA A 165 -32.04 25.71 6.04
N GLU A 166 -31.82 26.85 5.40
CA GLU A 166 -32.82 27.91 5.25
C GLU A 166 -34.02 27.48 4.42
N SER A 167 -33.84 26.69 3.38
CA SER A 167 -34.92 26.16 2.56
C SER A 167 -35.71 25.02 3.24
N GLY A 168 -35.15 24.47 4.35
CA GLY A 168 -35.72 23.29 5.03
C GLY A 168 -35.45 21.98 4.27
N ALA A 169 -34.59 21.97 3.28
CA ALA A 169 -34.17 20.75 2.58
C ALA A 169 -33.38 19.81 3.50
N VAL A 170 -32.55 20.39 4.40
CA VAL A 170 -31.91 19.70 5.50
C VAL A 170 -32.54 20.16 6.82
N PRO A 171 -33.03 19.25 7.68
CA PRO A 171 -33.54 19.61 9.01
C PRO A 171 -32.46 20.26 9.86
N ALA A 172 -32.65 21.54 10.19
CA ALA A 172 -31.70 22.33 10.96
C ALA A 172 -32.44 23.25 11.95
N LEU A 173 -31.78 23.61 13.05
CA LEU A 173 -32.27 24.60 14.01
C LEU A 173 -31.31 25.78 14.08
N LYS A 174 -31.89 26.98 14.03
CA LYS A 174 -31.16 28.26 14.22
C LYS A 174 -31.31 28.72 15.65
N PHE A 175 -30.24 28.68 16.41
CA PHE A 175 -30.17 29.22 17.78
C PHE A 175 -29.68 30.66 17.72
N THR A 176 -30.52 31.60 18.11
CA THR A 176 -30.19 33.03 18.30
C THR A 176 -29.94 33.35 19.78
N ASP A 177 -30.36 32.46 20.65
CA ASP A 177 -30.20 32.51 22.09
C ASP A 177 -29.84 31.12 22.61
N GLU A 178 -29.42 31.04 23.87
CA GLU A 178 -29.21 29.76 24.53
C GLU A 178 -30.52 28.96 24.58
N GLY A 179 -30.43 27.63 24.39
CA GLY A 179 -31.62 26.81 24.36
C GLY A 179 -31.35 25.35 24.01
N THR A 180 -32.44 24.57 23.98
CA THR A 180 -32.41 23.14 23.68
C THR A 180 -33.23 22.86 22.41
N GLY A 181 -32.70 22.03 21.56
CA GLY A 181 -33.35 21.52 20.34
C GLY A 181 -33.36 20.00 20.28
N TYR A 182 -34.29 19.44 19.54
CA TYR A 182 -34.54 18.01 19.41
C TYR A 182 -34.48 17.58 17.96
N TYR A 183 -33.68 16.54 17.66
CA TYR A 183 -33.45 16.05 16.29
C TYR A 183 -33.84 14.59 16.18
N THR A 184 -34.59 14.25 15.15
CA THR A 184 -34.69 12.86 14.68
C THR A 184 -33.70 12.69 13.56
N LEU A 185 -32.52 12.09 13.85
CA LEU A 185 -31.47 11.92 12.87
C LEU A 185 -31.95 11.04 11.70
N PRO A 186 -31.64 11.40 10.45
CA PRO A 186 -31.88 10.54 9.30
C PRO A 186 -31.16 9.19 9.45
N ALA A 187 -31.77 8.13 8.90
CA ALA A 187 -31.18 6.79 8.97
C ALA A 187 -29.77 6.77 8.37
N GLY A 188 -28.79 6.32 9.17
CA GLY A 188 -27.39 6.26 8.77
C GLY A 188 -26.57 7.53 9.06
N THR A 189 -27.21 8.61 9.50
CA THR A 189 -26.51 9.83 9.94
C THR A 189 -26.04 9.66 11.39
N THR A 190 -24.75 9.92 11.62
CA THR A 190 -24.13 9.87 12.95
C THR A 190 -23.35 11.15 13.24
N SER A 191 -23.76 12.26 12.66
CA SER A 191 -23.10 13.56 12.79
C SER A 191 -24.08 14.71 12.96
N LEU A 192 -23.57 15.77 13.62
CA LEU A 192 -24.22 17.09 13.71
C LEU A 192 -23.24 18.12 13.18
N ALA A 193 -23.53 18.69 12.02
CA ALA A 193 -22.78 19.82 11.50
C ALA A 193 -23.33 21.13 12.05
N TRP A 194 -22.47 22.08 12.32
CA TRP A 194 -22.87 23.41 12.80
C TRP A 194 -22.13 24.52 12.08
N MET A 195 -22.75 25.70 12.00
CA MET A 195 -22.17 26.92 11.49
C MET A 195 -22.55 28.07 12.42
N PHE A 196 -21.54 28.77 12.95
CA PHE A 196 -21.68 29.99 13.72
C PHE A 196 -21.47 31.21 12.81
N ARG A 197 -22.28 32.26 12.97
CA ARG A 197 -22.07 33.54 12.32
C ARG A 197 -22.36 34.68 13.29
N GLY A 198 -21.54 35.76 13.22
CA GLY A 198 -21.67 36.97 13.99
C GLY A 198 -20.83 38.10 13.43
N THR A 199 -20.92 39.28 14.03
CA THR A 199 -20.09 40.43 13.69
C THR A 199 -19.32 40.85 14.94
N HIS A 200 -17.99 40.90 14.85
CA HIS A 200 -17.15 41.42 15.92
C HIS A 200 -17.41 42.93 16.13
N THR A 201 -17.29 43.43 17.35
CA THR A 201 -17.49 44.85 17.72
C THR A 201 -16.61 45.82 16.91
N SER A 202 -15.57 45.34 16.24
CA SER A 202 -14.79 46.09 15.25
C SER A 202 -15.41 46.19 13.86
N GLY A 203 -16.58 45.57 13.63
CA GLY A 203 -17.26 45.52 12.35
C GLY A 203 -16.80 44.38 11.42
N LYS A 204 -15.94 43.46 11.88
CA LYS A 204 -15.48 42.31 11.10
C LYS A 204 -16.48 41.17 11.21
N GLU A 205 -16.86 40.55 10.11
CA GLU A 205 -17.65 39.30 10.12
C GLU A 205 -16.84 38.13 10.67
N VAL A 206 -17.50 37.30 11.45
CA VAL A 206 -16.98 36.09 12.06
C VAL A 206 -17.87 34.96 11.63
N GLU A 207 -17.30 33.99 10.91
CA GLU A 207 -17.99 32.80 10.48
C GLU A 207 -17.12 31.58 10.73
N MET A 208 -17.73 30.51 11.26
CA MET A 208 -17.03 29.25 11.49
C MET A 208 -17.99 28.08 11.37
N GLU A 209 -17.55 27.03 10.72
CA GLU A 209 -18.28 25.77 10.58
C GLU A 209 -17.43 24.60 11.06
N ASN A 210 -18.08 23.60 11.64
CA ASN A 210 -17.44 22.33 12.04
C ASN A 210 -18.51 21.23 12.18
N MET A 211 -18.10 20.04 12.54
CA MET A 211 -18.94 18.86 12.65
C MET A 211 -18.59 18.02 13.87
N LEU A 212 -19.62 17.56 14.59
CA LEU A 212 -19.51 16.52 15.58
C LEU A 212 -19.84 15.17 14.97
N THR A 213 -19.01 14.16 15.16
CA THR A 213 -19.22 12.78 14.73
C THR A 213 -19.64 11.87 15.89
N GLU A 214 -20.01 10.63 15.60
CA GLU A 214 -20.44 9.62 16.58
C GLU A 214 -21.68 9.99 17.39
N VAL A 215 -22.55 10.80 16.80
CA VAL A 215 -23.82 11.21 17.40
C VAL A 215 -24.80 10.04 17.38
N LYS A 216 -25.54 9.87 18.50
CA LYS A 216 -26.52 8.79 18.67
C LYS A 216 -27.90 9.35 19.02
N ALA A 217 -28.94 8.65 18.57
CA ALA A 217 -30.29 8.89 19.04
C ALA A 217 -30.38 8.65 20.55
N GLY A 218 -31.13 9.47 21.28
CA GLY A 218 -31.21 9.45 22.74
C GLY A 218 -30.04 10.14 23.44
N GLY A 219 -28.96 10.51 22.73
CA GLY A 219 -27.84 11.25 23.33
C GLY A 219 -28.13 12.73 23.52
N LYS A 220 -27.53 13.36 24.51
CA LYS A 220 -27.56 14.81 24.74
C LYS A 220 -26.19 15.40 24.51
N TYR A 221 -26.12 16.49 23.74
CA TYR A 221 -24.89 17.18 23.35
C TYR A 221 -25.04 18.66 23.71
N VAL A 222 -24.08 19.19 24.49
CA VAL A 222 -24.07 20.58 24.94
C VAL A 222 -22.96 21.29 24.16
N PHE A 223 -23.30 22.26 23.32
CA PHE A 223 -22.37 23.11 22.59
C PHE A 223 -22.22 24.43 23.35
N THR A 224 -21.01 24.73 23.83
CA THR A 224 -20.70 26.04 24.42
C THR A 224 -19.77 26.79 23.47
N PHE A 225 -20.28 27.82 22.83
CA PHE A 225 -19.52 28.66 21.91
C PHE A 225 -18.75 29.74 22.65
N ARG A 226 -17.48 29.94 22.30
CA ARG A 226 -16.58 30.96 22.87
C ARG A 226 -15.89 31.71 21.74
N TYR A 227 -15.62 33.00 21.97
CA TYR A 227 -14.78 33.79 21.07
C TYR A 227 -13.31 33.74 21.55
N SER A 228 -12.38 33.52 20.64
CA SER A 228 -10.95 33.59 20.94
C SER A 228 -10.38 34.93 20.48
N PRO A 229 -9.98 35.84 21.40
CA PRO A 229 -9.44 37.13 21.05
C PRO A 229 -8.08 37.07 20.37
N ASP A 230 -7.32 35.97 20.56
CA ASP A 230 -5.98 35.78 19.99
C ASP A 230 -5.99 35.42 18.53
N LEU A 231 -7.17 35.00 18.00
CA LEU A 231 -7.40 34.75 16.60
C LEU A 231 -8.63 35.53 16.13
N PRO A 232 -8.48 36.79 15.69
CA PRO A 232 -9.61 37.62 15.24
C PRO A 232 -10.41 36.89 14.15
N GLY A 233 -11.63 36.50 14.48
CA GLY A 233 -12.54 35.77 13.62
C GLY A 233 -12.69 34.29 13.98
N TYR A 234 -12.03 33.79 15.02
CA TYR A 234 -12.15 32.40 15.44
C TYR A 234 -13.21 32.22 16.54
N ILE A 235 -14.18 31.37 16.29
CA ILE A 235 -15.16 30.91 17.27
C ILE A 235 -14.84 29.46 17.61
N ASP A 236 -14.77 29.23 18.89
CA ASP A 236 -14.49 27.96 19.48
C ASP A 236 -15.75 27.32 20.05
N ALA A 237 -15.92 26.03 19.85
CA ALA A 237 -17.04 25.28 20.40
C ALA A 237 -16.54 24.20 21.36
N LEU A 238 -16.73 24.39 22.63
CA LEU A 238 -16.58 23.34 23.64
C LEU A 238 -17.83 22.46 23.60
N LEU A 239 -17.65 21.17 23.41
CA LEU A 239 -18.74 20.22 23.29
C LEU A 239 -18.75 19.26 24.49
N ILE A 240 -19.91 19.17 25.16
CA ILE A 240 -20.13 18.24 26.27
C ILE A 240 -21.20 17.24 25.86
N ARG A 241 -20.87 15.96 25.84
CA ARG A 241 -21.83 14.87 25.63
C ARG A 241 -22.35 14.40 27.00
N VAL A 242 -23.67 14.41 27.17
CA VAL A 242 -24.33 13.82 28.33
C VAL A 242 -25.11 12.60 27.85
N ASP A 243 -24.81 11.42 28.38
CA ASP A 243 -25.59 10.21 28.09
C ASP A 243 -26.91 10.25 28.88
N THR A 244 -28.01 10.25 28.14
CA THR A 244 -29.36 10.27 28.72
C THR A 244 -29.97 8.87 28.89
N GLU A 245 -29.29 7.81 28.47
CA GLU A 245 -29.81 6.45 28.53
C GLU A 245 -29.65 5.78 29.90
N THR A 246 -28.79 6.29 30.78
CA THR A 246 -28.56 5.71 32.11
C THR A 246 -29.02 6.65 33.22
N GLU A 247 -29.89 6.15 34.11
CA GLU A 247 -30.46 6.93 35.23
C GLU A 247 -29.46 7.31 36.32
N ASP A 248 -28.20 6.82 36.31
CA ASP A 248 -27.33 6.89 37.51
C ASP A 248 -25.85 7.23 37.24
N LYS A 249 -25.45 7.69 36.07
CA LYS A 249 -24.08 8.21 35.87
C LYS A 249 -24.09 9.38 34.88
N ASP A 250 -23.75 10.55 35.39
CA ASP A 250 -23.29 11.68 34.61
C ASP A 250 -21.85 11.34 34.09
N ASP A 251 -21.74 10.45 33.11
CA ASP A 251 -20.48 10.29 32.38
C ASP A 251 -20.40 11.46 31.38
N GLU A 252 -19.86 12.56 31.90
CA GLU A 252 -19.57 13.75 31.11
C GLU A 252 -18.35 13.43 30.25
N ILE A 253 -18.56 13.17 28.96
CA ILE A 253 -17.49 13.04 27.97
C ILE A 253 -17.32 14.43 27.36
N ILE A 254 -16.23 15.10 27.71
CA ILE A 254 -15.86 16.40 27.12
C ILE A 254 -15.27 16.12 25.74
N PHE A 255 -15.94 16.58 24.70
CA PHE A 255 -15.38 16.68 23.36
C PHE A 255 -14.91 18.12 23.16
N SER A 256 -13.61 18.33 23.06
CA SER A 256 -13.06 19.57 22.54
C SER A 256 -12.89 19.46 21.02
N PRO A 257 -12.94 20.56 20.26
CA PRO A 257 -12.50 20.55 18.88
C PRO A 257 -11.05 20.06 18.80
N ASP A 258 -10.71 19.48 17.65
CA ASP A 258 -9.32 19.10 17.39
C ASP A 258 -8.40 20.31 17.54
N PRO A 259 -7.16 20.14 18.04
CA PRO A 259 -6.19 21.23 18.12
C PRO A 259 -6.03 21.92 16.75
N ALA A 260 -6.06 23.24 16.74
CA ALA A 260 -5.77 23.99 15.52
C ALA A 260 -4.25 24.21 15.36
N LEU A 261 -3.74 23.99 14.16
CA LEU A 261 -2.34 24.21 13.77
C LEU A 261 -2.29 25.31 12.72
N LEU A 262 -1.58 26.39 12.99
CA LEU A 262 -1.49 27.56 12.13
C LEU A 262 -0.04 27.92 11.87
N THR A 263 0.27 28.38 10.67
CA THR A 263 1.58 28.92 10.31
C THR A 263 1.62 30.45 10.54
N GLU A 264 2.76 30.98 10.94
CA GLU A 264 2.94 32.44 11.11
C GLU A 264 3.79 33.01 9.98
N GLY A 265 3.14 33.81 9.14
CA GLY A 265 3.81 34.57 8.07
C GLY A 265 4.17 33.79 6.81
N PHE A 266 3.65 32.59 6.64
CA PHE A 266 3.81 31.79 5.42
C PHE A 266 2.59 30.87 5.20
N ASP A 267 2.39 30.43 3.95
CA ASP A 267 1.35 29.49 3.59
C ASP A 267 1.89 28.06 3.68
N ASN A 268 1.18 27.20 4.39
CA ASN A 268 1.54 25.80 4.56
C ASN A 268 1.50 25.00 3.25
N ASP A 269 0.56 25.32 2.38
CA ASP A 269 0.36 24.59 1.11
C ASP A 269 1.36 25.00 0.02
N GLU A 270 2.15 26.06 0.27
CA GLU A 270 3.18 26.52 -0.62
C GLU A 270 4.58 25.99 -0.23
N LEU A 271 5.38 25.66 -1.26
CA LEU A 271 6.79 25.31 -1.04
C LEU A 271 7.58 26.46 -0.41
N GLN A 272 8.14 26.23 0.78
CA GLN A 272 8.91 27.21 1.51
C GLN A 272 10.40 27.11 1.17
N LYS A 273 10.95 28.09 0.41
CA LYS A 273 12.39 28.20 0.19
C LYS A 273 13.04 28.73 1.45
N TYR A 274 13.80 27.89 2.14
CA TYR A 274 14.45 28.30 3.39
C TYR A 274 15.85 28.83 3.12
N THR A 275 16.09 30.05 3.57
CA THR A 275 17.42 30.69 3.52
C THR A 275 17.99 30.98 4.90
N SER A 276 17.16 31.45 5.82
CA SER A 276 17.48 31.70 7.22
C SER A 276 16.26 32.17 8.00
N GLY A 277 16.38 32.23 9.32
CA GLY A 277 15.39 32.77 10.24
C GLY A 277 14.47 31.70 10.83
N GLU A 278 13.73 32.11 11.83
CA GLU A 278 12.80 31.23 12.52
C GLU A 278 11.53 30.99 11.71
N LYS A 279 11.00 29.78 11.78
CA LYS A 279 9.68 29.41 11.31
C LYS A 279 8.81 29.08 12.50
N LYS A 280 7.67 29.74 12.58
CA LYS A 280 6.78 29.66 13.73
C LYS A 280 5.44 29.05 13.38
N TYR A 281 4.95 28.23 14.28
CA TYR A 281 3.63 27.63 14.23
C TYR A 281 2.92 27.92 15.55
N ARG A 282 1.65 28.21 15.46
CA ARG A 282 0.78 28.34 16.62
C ARG A 282 -0.10 27.11 16.75
N ILE A 283 -0.04 26.50 17.92
CA ILE A 283 -0.86 25.36 18.30
C ILE A 283 -1.90 25.86 19.30
N MET A 284 -3.17 25.62 19.01
CA MET A 284 -4.27 25.89 19.91
C MET A 284 -4.91 24.57 20.30
N ALA A 285 -4.78 24.17 21.55
CA ALA A 285 -5.37 22.95 22.09
C ALA A 285 -6.23 23.30 23.30
N PHE A 286 -7.42 22.73 23.38
CA PHE A 286 -8.39 22.99 24.45
C PHE A 286 -8.13 22.21 25.73
N ALA A 287 -7.18 21.28 25.67
CA ALA A 287 -6.70 20.52 26.80
C ALA A 287 -5.17 20.42 26.75
N GLU A 288 -4.58 19.89 27.81
CA GLU A 288 -3.15 19.62 27.87
C GLU A 288 -2.72 18.69 26.71
N LEU A 289 -1.65 19.02 26.03
CA LEU A 289 -1.10 18.18 24.98
C LEU A 289 -0.55 16.88 25.57
N LYS A 290 -0.98 15.76 25.04
CA LYS A 290 -0.46 14.42 25.35
C LYS A 290 0.55 13.92 24.34
N LYS A 291 0.49 14.45 23.12
CA LYS A 291 1.47 14.18 22.08
C LYS A 291 1.77 15.48 21.35
N PHE A 292 3.04 15.73 21.14
CA PHE A 292 3.50 16.89 20.40
C PHE A 292 4.82 16.53 19.73
N THR A 293 4.76 16.21 18.43
CA THR A 293 5.90 15.75 17.67
C THR A 293 6.15 16.61 16.44
N VAL A 294 7.44 16.76 16.13
CA VAL A 294 7.93 17.28 14.85
C VAL A 294 8.63 16.14 14.14
N SER A 295 8.29 15.85 12.88
CA SER A 295 8.91 14.79 12.10
C SER A 295 9.44 15.31 10.78
N VAL A 296 10.59 14.79 10.34
CA VAL A 296 11.21 15.10 9.05
C VAL A 296 11.95 13.85 8.53
N GLY A 297 11.58 13.36 7.35
CA GLY A 297 12.10 12.08 6.88
C GLY A 297 11.73 10.93 7.83
N ASP A 298 12.75 10.17 8.26
CA ASP A 298 12.60 9.07 9.23
C ASP A 298 12.76 9.53 10.70
N ASP A 299 13.17 10.79 10.91
CA ASP A 299 13.38 11.35 12.25
C ASP A 299 12.07 11.89 12.81
N SER A 300 11.83 11.64 14.11
CA SER A 300 10.68 12.15 14.85
C SER A 300 11.11 12.60 16.24
N TYR A 301 10.76 13.83 16.58
CA TYR A 301 11.13 14.52 17.83
C TYR A 301 9.91 14.71 18.70
N ASP A 302 9.87 14.01 19.84
CA ASP A 302 8.81 14.19 20.84
C ASP A 302 9.17 15.35 21.77
N LEU A 303 8.41 16.45 21.67
CA LEU A 303 8.69 17.69 22.38
C LEU A 303 8.25 17.66 23.84
N LEU A 304 7.39 16.74 24.23
CA LEU A 304 6.92 16.61 25.61
C LEU A 304 7.91 15.84 26.50
N THR A 305 8.73 14.99 25.87
CA THR A 305 9.68 14.11 26.60
C THR A 305 11.13 14.53 26.53
N GLY A 306 11.47 15.47 25.61
CA GLY A 306 12.86 15.87 25.40
C GLY A 306 13.04 17.29 24.85
N THR A 307 14.29 17.75 24.88
CA THR A 307 14.72 18.99 24.21
C THR A 307 15.51 18.62 22.96
N HIS A 308 15.21 19.28 21.85
CA HIS A 308 15.83 18.99 20.56
C HIS A 308 16.49 20.25 20.01
N GLU A 309 17.68 20.12 19.44
CA GLU A 309 18.41 21.25 18.90
C GLU A 309 17.63 21.93 17.77
N GLY A 310 17.46 23.22 17.89
CA GLY A 310 16.74 24.03 16.89
C GLY A 310 15.22 23.94 16.93
N ILE A 311 14.64 23.12 17.82
CA ILE A 311 13.20 23.04 18.04
C ILE A 311 12.89 23.53 19.45
N SER A 312 12.02 24.50 19.58
CA SER A 312 11.56 24.99 20.87
C SER A 312 10.08 25.31 20.85
N PHE A 313 9.44 25.19 21.98
CA PHE A 313 8.06 25.61 22.14
C PHE A 313 7.86 26.30 23.50
N SER A 314 6.89 27.20 23.54
CA SER A 314 6.48 27.84 24.80
C SER A 314 4.97 28.06 24.80
N PRO A 315 4.28 27.70 25.89
CA PRO A 315 2.91 28.14 26.07
C PRO A 315 2.82 29.67 26.11
N THR A 316 1.94 30.25 25.31
CA THR A 316 1.66 31.69 25.32
C THR A 316 0.52 32.01 26.26
N ASP A 317 -0.43 31.08 26.41
CA ASP A 317 -1.49 31.07 27.42
C ASP A 317 -1.93 29.62 27.71
N LYS A 318 -3.08 29.45 28.39
CA LYS A 318 -3.62 28.14 28.77
C LYS A 318 -3.92 27.24 27.57
N TYR A 319 -4.23 27.80 26.40
CA TYR A 319 -4.72 27.09 25.22
C TYR A 319 -3.78 27.21 24.01
N ASN A 320 -2.84 28.12 24.06
CA ASN A 320 -1.95 28.42 22.96
C ASN A 320 -0.50 28.06 23.26
N THR A 321 0.15 27.44 22.28
CA THR A 321 1.59 27.11 22.32
C THR A 321 2.22 27.59 21.02
N GLU A 322 3.29 28.35 21.11
CA GLU A 322 4.14 28.71 19.96
C GLU A 322 5.24 27.67 19.80
N LEU A 323 5.33 27.06 18.63
CA LEU A 323 6.45 26.22 18.20
C LEU A 323 7.36 27.03 17.30
N THR A 324 8.65 26.98 17.57
CA THR A 324 9.69 27.64 16.77
C THR A 324 10.68 26.60 16.23
N LEU A 325 10.87 26.60 14.91
CA LEU A 325 11.95 25.91 14.21
C LEU A 325 13.00 26.95 13.82
N SER A 326 14.22 26.84 14.36
CA SER A 326 15.29 27.80 14.18
C SER A 326 16.28 27.39 13.08
N ASP A 327 17.25 28.32 12.77
CA ASP A 327 18.34 28.01 11.85
C ASP A 327 19.15 26.74 12.23
N ALA A 328 19.21 26.39 13.53
CA ALA A 328 19.91 25.20 13.99
C ALA A 328 19.18 23.90 13.54
N PHE A 329 17.84 23.89 13.56
CA PHE A 329 17.05 22.77 13.05
C PHE A 329 17.28 22.56 11.54
N PHE A 330 17.10 23.62 10.76
CA PHE A 330 17.28 23.56 9.30
C PHE A 330 18.72 23.31 8.89
N GLY A 331 19.70 23.84 9.66
CA GLY A 331 21.13 23.62 9.42
C GLY A 331 21.60 22.18 9.65
N GLY A 332 20.82 21.38 10.39
CA GLY A 332 21.03 19.93 10.55
C GLY A 332 20.53 19.10 9.38
N LEU A 333 19.73 19.68 8.47
CA LEU A 333 19.16 18.98 7.32
C LEU A 333 20.02 19.19 6.06
N PRO A 334 20.13 18.18 5.19
CA PRO A 334 20.83 18.31 3.92
C PRO A 334 20.05 19.21 2.93
N GLY A 335 20.67 19.50 1.78
CA GLY A 335 19.96 20.16 0.68
C GLY A 335 18.83 19.29 0.13
N GLY A 336 17.78 19.91 -0.42
CA GLY A 336 16.63 19.21 -0.99
C GLY A 336 15.30 19.65 -0.41
N ASP A 337 14.24 18.92 -0.75
CA ASP A 337 12.89 19.15 -0.26
C ASP A 337 12.62 18.26 0.96
N HIS A 338 12.19 18.87 2.06
CA HIS A 338 11.89 18.23 3.33
C HIS A 338 10.46 18.53 3.76
N ALA A 339 9.63 17.52 3.85
CA ALA A 339 8.32 17.62 4.49
C ALA A 339 8.53 17.59 6.01
N VAL A 340 8.26 18.71 6.66
CA VAL A 340 8.26 18.83 8.12
C VAL A 340 6.83 18.73 8.59
N THR A 341 6.53 17.68 9.36
CA THR A 341 5.20 17.37 9.85
C THR A 341 5.14 17.64 11.35
N ILE A 342 4.15 18.42 11.77
CA ILE A 342 3.85 18.70 13.16
C ILE A 342 2.55 17.95 13.49
N HIS A 343 2.58 17.09 14.50
CA HIS A 343 1.43 16.34 14.95
C HIS A 343 1.19 16.58 16.45
N VAL A 344 -0.05 16.83 16.82
CA VAL A 344 -0.49 17.05 18.19
C VAL A 344 -1.71 16.22 18.53
N GLU A 345 -1.75 15.77 19.79
CA GLU A 345 -2.94 15.17 20.39
C GLU A 345 -3.15 15.78 21.78
N ASP A 346 -4.37 16.11 22.14
CA ASP A 346 -4.70 16.66 23.44
C ASP A 346 -5.30 15.62 24.42
N ALA A 347 -5.49 16.02 25.68
CA ALA A 347 -6.01 15.14 26.73
C ALA A 347 -7.48 14.77 26.53
N ASN A 348 -8.21 15.49 25.69
CA ASN A 348 -9.60 15.20 25.36
C ASN A 348 -9.74 14.27 24.14
N GLY A 349 -8.62 13.85 23.52
CA GLY A 349 -8.58 12.96 22.38
C GLY A 349 -8.67 13.66 21.03
N GLY A 350 -8.67 15.00 21.01
CA GLY A 350 -8.52 15.79 19.77
C GLY A 350 -7.14 15.61 19.17
N SER A 351 -7.02 15.52 17.85
CA SER A 351 -5.76 15.31 17.15
C SER A 351 -5.73 16.09 15.83
N ASN A 352 -4.58 16.69 15.51
CA ASN A 352 -4.39 17.36 14.23
C ASN A 352 -2.94 17.27 13.76
N GLU A 353 -2.75 17.42 12.45
CA GLU A 353 -1.45 17.36 11.80
C GLU A 353 -1.35 18.41 10.69
N ILE A 354 -0.18 19.05 10.59
CA ILE A 354 0.17 19.96 9.51
C ILE A 354 1.53 19.56 8.93
N SER A 355 1.65 19.54 7.61
CA SER A 355 2.90 19.23 6.93
C SER A 355 3.28 20.36 5.98
N THR A 356 4.47 20.94 6.19
CA THR A 356 5.02 22.01 5.36
C THR A 356 6.25 21.51 4.62
N THR A 357 6.32 21.73 3.31
CA THR A 357 7.51 21.35 2.53
C THR A 357 8.51 22.52 2.50
N TYR A 358 9.71 22.28 3.06
CA TYR A 358 10.83 23.20 3.01
C TYR A 358 11.86 22.74 1.99
N ARG A 359 12.27 23.65 1.10
CA ARG A 359 13.41 23.45 0.21
C ARG A 359 14.65 24.10 0.80
N LEU A 360 15.71 23.32 1.03
CA LEU A 360 16.98 23.77 1.59
C LEU A 360 18.08 23.77 0.53
N GLN A 361 18.90 24.85 0.55
CA GLN A 361 20.07 24.93 -0.32
C GLN A 361 21.15 23.95 0.11
N GLY A 362 21.85 23.33 -0.86
CA GLY A 362 22.98 22.46 -0.62
C GLY A 362 22.91 21.13 -1.38
N LEU A 363 23.80 20.22 -1.00
CA LEU A 363 23.91 18.89 -1.60
C LEU A 363 22.73 18.03 -1.19
N VAL A 364 22.05 17.45 -2.19
CA VAL A 364 20.94 16.51 -1.97
C VAL A 364 21.52 15.12 -1.73
N PRO A 365 21.14 14.42 -0.66
CA PRO A 365 21.57 13.05 -0.40
C PRO A 365 21.18 12.11 -1.53
N VAL A 366 22.07 11.20 -1.88
CA VAL A 366 21.77 10.11 -2.80
C VAL A 366 20.90 9.08 -2.08
N THR A 367 19.72 8.82 -2.62
CA THR A 367 18.78 7.80 -2.16
C THR A 367 18.63 6.71 -3.22
N GLU A 368 17.95 5.62 -2.91
CA GLU A 368 17.62 4.58 -3.90
C GLU A 368 16.89 5.11 -5.14
N LYS A 369 16.21 6.26 -5.03
CA LYS A 369 15.57 6.94 -6.17
C LYS A 369 16.57 7.73 -7.04
N SER A 370 17.75 8.03 -6.50
CA SER A 370 18.79 8.78 -7.21
C SER A 370 19.64 7.90 -8.12
N TYR A 371 19.59 6.57 -7.96
CA TYR A 371 20.35 5.65 -8.79
C TYR A 371 19.45 4.54 -9.37
N ASP A 372 19.78 4.15 -10.59
CA ASP A 372 19.16 3.06 -11.32
C ASP A 372 20.16 1.92 -11.48
N LEU A 373 20.08 0.92 -10.61
CA LEU A 373 21.01 -0.23 -10.63
C LEU A 373 20.92 -1.05 -11.91
N TRP A 374 19.74 -1.13 -12.54
CA TRP A 374 19.63 -1.82 -13.82
C TRP A 374 20.35 -1.08 -14.94
N ALA A 375 20.29 0.26 -14.98
CA ALA A 375 21.03 1.08 -15.93
C ALA A 375 22.47 1.38 -15.49
N ASN A 376 22.82 1.07 -14.25
CA ASN A 376 24.10 1.43 -13.62
C ASN A 376 24.34 2.95 -13.57
N THR A 377 23.30 3.70 -13.23
CA THR A 377 23.24 5.16 -13.31
C THR A 377 23.00 5.77 -11.94
N VAL A 378 23.59 6.91 -11.66
CA VAL A 378 23.26 7.77 -10.52
C VAL A 378 23.13 9.22 -10.95
N THR A 379 22.14 9.91 -10.39
CA THR A 379 21.98 11.37 -10.56
C THR A 379 22.32 12.08 -9.25
N LEU A 380 23.36 12.89 -9.27
CA LEU A 380 23.75 13.78 -8.19
C LEU A 380 23.05 15.12 -8.34
N GLN A 381 22.56 15.68 -7.25
CA GLN A 381 21.80 16.94 -7.27
C GLN A 381 22.23 17.90 -6.17
N VAL A 382 22.08 19.18 -6.45
CA VAL A 382 22.10 20.26 -5.45
C VAL A 382 20.88 21.14 -5.62
N VAL A 383 20.45 21.77 -4.54
CA VAL A 383 19.57 22.94 -4.57
C VAL A 383 20.45 24.17 -4.51
N ASP A 384 20.30 25.06 -5.48
CA ASP A 384 20.99 26.34 -5.53
C ASP A 384 20.00 27.47 -5.94
N PHE A 385 19.58 28.27 -4.97
CA PHE A 385 18.65 29.40 -5.20
C PHE A 385 19.25 30.51 -6.06
N THR A 386 20.59 30.58 -6.13
CA THR A 386 21.28 31.55 -6.98
C THR A 386 21.37 31.09 -8.43
N ARG A 387 21.05 29.82 -8.70
CA ARG A 387 21.13 29.19 -10.03
C ARG A 387 22.51 29.39 -10.68
N SER A 388 23.56 29.18 -9.87
CA SER A 388 24.96 29.32 -10.31
C SER A 388 25.22 28.44 -11.55
N ALA A 389 25.82 29.03 -12.59
CA ALA A 389 26.19 28.34 -13.81
C ALA A 389 27.39 27.38 -13.64
N ASN A 390 28.08 27.41 -12.50
CA ASN A 390 29.37 26.75 -12.31
C ASN A 390 29.35 25.70 -11.19
N VAL A 391 28.29 24.89 -11.11
CA VAL A 391 28.28 23.74 -10.20
C VAL A 391 29.02 22.58 -10.85
N THR A 392 30.01 22.05 -10.15
CA THR A 392 30.75 20.86 -10.57
C THR A 392 30.50 19.72 -9.61
N PHE A 393 30.12 18.57 -10.15
CA PHE A 393 29.96 17.34 -9.39
C PHE A 393 31.18 16.43 -9.57
N GLY A 394 31.55 15.69 -8.53
CA GLY A 394 32.54 14.63 -8.54
C GLY A 394 31.96 13.33 -8.01
N LEU A 395 32.30 12.22 -8.63
CA LEU A 395 32.01 10.86 -8.17
C LEU A 395 33.30 10.06 -8.10
N CYS A 396 33.52 9.32 -7.01
CA CYS A 396 34.70 8.50 -6.78
C CYS A 396 34.26 7.11 -6.29
N GLY A 397 34.67 6.07 -6.99
CA GLY A 397 34.44 4.67 -6.60
C GLY A 397 35.68 4.08 -5.90
N SER A 398 35.71 2.75 -5.83
CA SER A 398 36.81 1.98 -5.19
C SER A 398 38.16 2.13 -5.88
N ASP A 399 38.19 2.66 -7.12
CA ASP A 399 39.44 2.95 -7.84
C ASP A 399 40.16 4.22 -7.33
N GLY A 400 39.53 4.98 -6.42
CA GLY A 400 40.05 6.23 -5.84
C GLY A 400 40.18 7.38 -6.83
N GLN A 401 39.63 7.26 -8.04
CA GLN A 401 39.70 8.28 -9.09
C GLN A 401 38.42 9.10 -9.14
N TRP A 402 38.56 10.41 -9.01
CA TRP A 402 37.46 11.36 -9.14
C TRP A 402 37.10 11.61 -10.60
N LYS A 403 35.83 11.41 -10.94
CA LYS A 403 35.23 11.73 -12.23
C LYS A 403 34.38 12.96 -12.05
N TYR A 404 34.62 14.02 -12.86
CA TYR A 404 33.95 15.30 -12.71
C TYR A 404 33.02 15.58 -13.89
N GLN A 405 31.85 16.15 -13.57
CA GLN A 405 30.89 16.66 -14.55
C GLN A 405 30.38 18.04 -14.13
N THR A 406 30.11 18.89 -15.12
CA THR A 406 29.43 20.17 -14.91
C THR A 406 27.94 19.92 -14.76
N GLY A 407 27.33 20.51 -13.75
CA GLY A 407 25.90 20.41 -13.50
C GLY A 407 25.06 21.12 -14.55
N THR A 408 23.89 20.55 -14.81
CA THR A 408 22.87 21.11 -15.70
C THR A 408 21.65 21.49 -14.89
N SER A 409 21.12 22.72 -15.09
CA SER A 409 19.89 23.15 -14.45
C SER A 409 18.71 22.30 -14.92
N GLN A 410 17.95 21.82 -13.95
CA GLN A 410 16.72 21.05 -14.19
C GLN A 410 15.45 21.91 -14.03
N GLY A 411 15.59 23.22 -13.79
CA GLY A 411 14.51 24.09 -13.35
C GLY A 411 14.35 24.08 -11.82
N ASP A 412 13.45 24.89 -11.29
CA ASP A 412 13.05 24.91 -9.89
C ASP A 412 14.18 24.83 -8.84
N ASP A 413 15.30 25.53 -9.10
CA ASP A 413 16.49 25.61 -8.24
C ASP A 413 17.35 24.33 -8.16
N PHE A 414 16.99 23.25 -8.85
CA PHE A 414 17.82 22.04 -8.91
C PHE A 414 18.85 22.10 -10.04
N ILE A 415 20.08 21.70 -9.70
CA ILE A 415 21.16 21.48 -10.66
C ILE A 415 21.61 20.03 -10.48
N SER A 416 21.80 19.30 -11.56
CA SER A 416 22.14 17.89 -11.49
C SER A 416 23.22 17.47 -12.50
N ALA A 417 23.92 16.38 -12.18
CA ALA A 417 24.79 15.65 -13.08
C ALA A 417 24.49 14.15 -13.01
N THR A 418 24.39 13.50 -14.15
CA THR A 418 24.10 12.06 -14.23
C THR A 418 25.34 11.29 -14.66
N TYR A 419 25.75 10.35 -13.83
CA TYR A 419 26.81 9.38 -14.13
C TYR A 419 26.18 8.08 -14.60
N ALA A 420 26.23 7.87 -15.92
CA ALA A 420 25.67 6.68 -16.57
C ALA A 420 26.79 5.77 -17.11
N PRO A 421 26.51 4.48 -17.35
CA PRO A 421 27.47 3.60 -17.99
C PRO A 421 27.78 4.07 -19.42
N GLU A 422 29.03 4.01 -19.80
CA GLU A 422 29.44 4.07 -21.19
C GLU A 422 29.24 2.68 -21.80
N TRP A 423 28.77 2.65 -23.04
CA TRP A 423 28.57 1.42 -23.79
C TRP A 423 29.64 1.27 -24.86
N GLU A 424 30.29 0.12 -24.88
CA GLU A 424 31.17 -0.26 -25.95
C GLU A 424 30.33 -0.95 -27.01
N ASN A 425 30.08 -0.25 -28.12
CA ASN A 425 29.33 -0.80 -29.24
C ASN A 425 30.25 -1.64 -30.11
N LYS A 426 29.88 -2.90 -30.34
CA LYS A 426 30.60 -3.86 -31.17
C LYS A 426 29.88 -4.01 -32.52
N THR A 427 30.60 -3.72 -33.58
CA THR A 427 30.12 -3.87 -34.95
C THR A 427 30.78 -5.03 -35.70
N GLU A 428 31.72 -5.69 -35.05
CA GLU A 428 32.44 -6.86 -35.53
C GLU A 428 32.45 -7.97 -34.48
N ALA A 429 32.42 -9.24 -34.93
CA ALA A 429 32.54 -10.39 -34.04
C ALA A 429 33.96 -10.44 -33.47
N ASP A 430 34.04 -10.89 -32.22
CA ASP A 430 35.34 -11.14 -31.57
C ASP A 430 35.51 -12.64 -31.21
N TRP A 431 36.67 -12.98 -30.66
CA TRP A 431 37.00 -14.35 -30.31
C TRP A 431 36.09 -14.98 -29.27
N SER A 432 35.46 -14.17 -28.39
CA SER A 432 34.56 -14.65 -27.34
C SER A 432 33.14 -14.87 -27.85
N THR A 433 32.78 -14.31 -29.01
CA THR A 433 31.43 -14.37 -29.56
C THR A 433 31.46 -14.36 -31.09
N PRO A 434 32.11 -15.37 -31.75
CA PRO A 434 32.44 -15.33 -33.17
C PRO A 434 31.22 -15.31 -34.12
N ASN A 435 30.07 -15.84 -33.69
CA ASN A 435 28.85 -15.94 -34.50
C ASN A 435 27.71 -15.06 -34.01
N THR A 436 28.01 -14.10 -33.14
CA THR A 436 27.00 -13.21 -32.56
C THR A 436 26.27 -12.36 -33.62
N VAL A 437 24.98 -12.14 -33.38
CA VAL A 437 24.21 -11.09 -34.10
C VAL A 437 24.82 -9.73 -33.81
N LEU A 438 25.09 -8.96 -34.84
CA LEU A 438 25.70 -7.63 -34.77
C LEU A 438 24.65 -6.54 -35.15
N PRO A 439 24.74 -5.34 -34.55
CA PRO A 439 25.63 -4.93 -33.45
C PRO A 439 25.14 -5.36 -32.09
N TYR A 440 26.04 -5.41 -31.13
CA TYR A 440 25.72 -5.53 -29.72
C TYR A 440 26.52 -4.52 -28.88
N SER A 441 26.19 -4.36 -27.62
CA SER A 441 26.89 -3.46 -26.71
C SER A 441 27.33 -4.19 -25.45
N ARG A 442 28.44 -3.75 -24.86
CA ARG A 442 28.93 -4.17 -23.55
C ARG A 442 29.07 -2.96 -22.64
N ILE A 443 28.84 -3.16 -21.33
CA ILE A 443 29.12 -2.13 -20.33
C ILE A 443 30.63 -1.96 -20.25
N LYS A 444 31.09 -0.71 -20.44
CA LYS A 444 32.51 -0.38 -20.33
C LYS A 444 32.93 -0.33 -18.88
N ASP A 445 33.95 -1.08 -18.51
CA ASP A 445 34.47 -1.13 -17.14
C ASP A 445 34.87 0.26 -16.63
N GLY A 446 34.62 0.48 -15.33
CA GLY A 446 34.95 1.71 -14.64
C GLY A 446 34.08 2.91 -15.02
N THR A 447 32.94 2.73 -15.69
CA THR A 447 31.94 3.79 -16.00
C THR A 447 30.62 3.53 -15.30
N GLY A 448 29.81 4.60 -15.09
CA GLY A 448 28.60 4.53 -14.31
C GLY A 448 28.84 4.12 -12.85
N ILE A 449 27.89 3.39 -12.29
CA ILE A 449 27.98 2.80 -10.94
C ILE A 449 27.81 1.28 -11.03
N SER A 450 28.27 0.55 -10.01
CA SER A 450 28.13 -0.90 -9.92
C SER A 450 27.38 -1.30 -8.66
N ALA A 451 26.67 -2.41 -8.69
CA ALA A 451 25.97 -2.95 -7.54
C ALA A 451 26.93 -3.35 -6.41
N GLY A 452 26.50 -3.17 -5.16
CA GLY A 452 27.25 -3.54 -3.96
C GLY A 452 28.54 -2.72 -3.73
N ASN A 453 28.65 -1.53 -4.32
CA ASN A 453 29.83 -0.66 -4.19
C ASN A 453 29.50 0.64 -3.46
N THR A 454 30.50 1.13 -2.72
CA THR A 454 30.43 2.43 -2.04
C THR A 454 31.09 3.49 -2.91
N TYR A 455 30.44 4.65 -3.00
CA TYR A 455 30.90 5.80 -3.75
C TYR A 455 30.92 7.04 -2.86
N ASP A 456 32.05 7.78 -2.91
CA ASP A 456 32.12 9.13 -2.41
C ASP A 456 31.66 10.08 -3.52
N TYR A 457 30.87 11.09 -3.18
CA TYR A 457 30.45 12.12 -4.12
C TYR A 457 30.56 13.50 -3.51
N LYS A 458 30.66 14.50 -4.38
CA LYS A 458 30.75 15.89 -3.97
C LYS A 458 30.16 16.83 -5.00
N ALA A 459 29.77 18.02 -4.53
CA ALA A 459 29.43 19.14 -5.37
C ALA A 459 30.19 20.38 -4.92
N THR A 460 30.70 21.14 -5.89
CA THR A 460 31.32 22.43 -5.65
C THR A 460 30.35 23.53 -6.12
N ILE A 461 29.86 24.35 -5.19
CA ILE A 461 28.93 25.44 -5.42
C ILE A 461 29.62 26.73 -5.02
N ASN A 462 29.84 27.66 -5.95
CA ASN A 462 30.49 28.96 -5.66
C ASN A 462 31.83 28.81 -4.91
N GLY A 463 32.58 27.74 -5.16
CA GLY A 463 33.86 27.46 -4.52
C GLY A 463 33.77 26.72 -3.17
N ALA A 464 32.60 26.54 -2.61
CA ALA A 464 32.37 25.68 -1.43
C ALA A 464 32.14 24.22 -1.85
N GLU A 465 32.83 23.32 -1.19
CA GLU A 465 32.71 21.88 -1.44
C GLU A 465 31.76 21.24 -0.41
N HIS A 466 30.78 20.50 -0.90
CA HIS A 466 29.85 19.69 -0.14
C HIS A 466 30.07 18.23 -0.50
N THR A 467 30.17 17.33 0.49
CA THR A 467 30.51 15.92 0.28
C THR A 467 29.42 15.00 0.83
N GLY A 468 29.32 13.81 0.25
CA GLY A 468 28.46 12.74 0.73
C GLY A 468 29.00 11.39 0.30
N GLN A 469 28.36 10.32 0.79
CA GLN A 469 28.69 8.95 0.46
C GLN A 469 27.40 8.13 0.31
N PHE A 470 27.37 7.18 -0.62
CA PHE A 470 26.29 6.21 -0.72
C PHE A 470 26.83 4.83 -1.08
N THR A 471 26.06 3.79 -0.74
CA THR A 471 26.37 2.40 -1.12
C THR A 471 25.19 1.86 -1.93
N THR A 472 25.48 1.34 -3.11
CA THR A 472 24.49 0.71 -3.96
C THR A 472 24.07 -0.64 -3.40
N GLN A 473 22.82 -1.04 -3.68
CA GLN A 473 22.36 -2.39 -3.33
C GLN A 473 23.21 -3.46 -4.02
N ALA A 474 23.42 -4.61 -3.38
CA ALA A 474 24.04 -5.76 -4.02
C ALA A 474 23.13 -6.31 -5.13
N GLY A 475 23.71 -6.74 -6.23
CA GLY A 475 23.01 -7.48 -7.26
C GLY A 475 22.54 -8.85 -6.77
N ASN A 476 21.39 -9.32 -7.26
CA ASN A 476 20.86 -10.62 -6.88
C ASN A 476 21.75 -11.76 -7.41
N ALA A 477 22.09 -12.71 -6.54
CA ALA A 477 22.79 -13.92 -6.94
C ALA A 477 21.89 -14.80 -7.82
N MET A 478 22.51 -15.60 -8.71
CA MET A 478 21.78 -16.60 -9.49
C MET A 478 21.12 -17.62 -8.56
N THR A 479 19.84 -17.90 -8.80
CA THR A 479 19.11 -18.88 -8.02
C THR A 479 19.75 -20.26 -8.12
N ASP A 480 20.06 -20.89 -6.99
CA ASP A 480 20.79 -22.16 -6.92
C ASP A 480 22.05 -22.21 -7.81
N GLY A 481 22.75 -21.07 -8.00
CA GLY A 481 23.90 -20.95 -8.90
C GLY A 481 25.12 -21.74 -8.41
N SER A 482 25.29 -21.87 -7.10
CA SER A 482 26.34 -22.66 -6.47
C SER A 482 26.20 -24.16 -6.63
N LEU A 483 25.06 -24.64 -7.15
CA LEU A 483 24.74 -26.06 -7.35
C LEU A 483 24.94 -26.97 -6.12
N GLU A 484 24.82 -26.41 -4.91
CA GLU A 484 24.98 -27.14 -3.65
C GLU A 484 23.70 -27.82 -3.17
N THR A 485 22.53 -27.34 -3.59
CA THR A 485 21.23 -27.92 -3.23
C THR A 485 20.78 -28.91 -4.30
N TRP A 486 20.61 -30.17 -3.92
CA TRP A 486 20.22 -31.23 -4.84
C TRP A 486 18.96 -31.95 -4.37
N ARG A 487 18.16 -32.36 -5.33
CA ARG A 487 17.04 -33.26 -5.08
C ARG A 487 17.52 -34.56 -4.45
N SER A 488 16.64 -35.21 -3.70
CA SER A 488 16.94 -36.49 -3.04
C SER A 488 17.31 -37.61 -4.01
N ASP A 489 16.85 -37.54 -5.28
CA ASP A 489 17.18 -38.46 -6.35
C ASP A 489 18.48 -38.11 -7.11
N LYS A 490 19.12 -36.98 -6.79
CA LYS A 490 20.40 -36.52 -7.37
C LYS A 490 20.36 -36.30 -8.89
N GLN A 491 19.21 -35.95 -9.44
CA GLN A 491 18.98 -35.83 -10.89
C GLN A 491 19.31 -34.45 -11.46
N PHE A 492 19.15 -33.38 -10.67
CA PHE A 492 19.51 -32.01 -11.00
C PHE A 492 19.47 -31.13 -9.74
N PRO A 493 20.10 -29.94 -9.75
CA PRO A 493 20.06 -29.05 -8.62
C PRO A 493 18.65 -28.55 -8.29
N GLY A 494 18.41 -28.23 -7.02
CA GLY A 494 17.16 -27.70 -6.51
C GLY A 494 16.53 -28.54 -5.43
N SER A 495 15.41 -28.09 -4.86
CA SER A 495 14.65 -28.73 -3.79
C SER A 495 13.35 -29.36 -4.28
N GLY A 496 12.88 -30.40 -3.59
CA GLY A 496 11.59 -31.03 -3.88
C GLY A 496 11.59 -31.98 -5.07
N THR A 497 10.42 -32.24 -5.65
CA THR A 497 10.20 -33.21 -6.72
C THR A 497 9.83 -32.59 -8.07
N LYS A 498 9.78 -31.26 -8.17
CA LYS A 498 9.45 -30.51 -9.40
C LYS A 498 10.64 -29.65 -9.82
N TYR A 499 10.67 -29.29 -11.11
CA TYR A 499 11.60 -28.30 -11.62
C TYR A 499 11.29 -26.94 -10.98
N THR A 500 12.16 -26.50 -10.10
CA THR A 500 12.03 -25.17 -9.44
C THR A 500 12.67 -24.08 -10.30
N PHE A 501 13.98 -24.13 -10.48
CA PHE A 501 14.75 -23.24 -11.34
C PHE A 501 15.49 -24.05 -12.41
N TRP A 502 16.33 -24.99 -11.98
CA TRP A 502 17.06 -25.90 -12.86
C TRP A 502 16.19 -27.09 -13.32
N GLY A 503 16.41 -27.53 -14.55
CA GLY A 503 15.83 -28.70 -15.14
C GLY A 503 16.86 -29.50 -15.94
N SER A 504 16.54 -30.75 -16.25
CA SER A 504 17.36 -31.62 -17.08
C SER A 504 16.47 -32.54 -17.91
N GLY A 505 16.98 -33.04 -19.02
CA GLY A 505 16.38 -34.10 -19.82
C GLY A 505 16.32 -35.46 -19.15
N TYR A 506 16.75 -35.58 -17.88
CA TYR A 506 16.68 -36.81 -17.12
C TYR A 506 15.29 -37.47 -17.20
N ASN A 507 15.29 -38.75 -17.48
CA ASN A 507 14.07 -39.58 -17.48
C ASN A 507 14.43 -41.04 -17.23
N SER A 508 13.43 -41.90 -17.09
CA SER A 508 13.62 -43.33 -16.81
C SER A 508 14.45 -44.09 -17.90
N PHE A 509 14.57 -43.52 -19.07
CA PHE A 509 15.31 -44.09 -20.22
C PHE A 509 16.69 -43.44 -20.43
N ALA A 510 16.99 -42.38 -19.71
CA ALA A 510 18.27 -41.64 -19.77
C ALA A 510 18.52 -41.03 -18.39
N LYS A 511 19.07 -41.81 -17.46
CA LYS A 511 19.18 -41.48 -16.04
C LYS A 511 20.42 -40.71 -15.66
N ASP A 512 21.43 -40.67 -16.52
CA ASP A 512 22.74 -40.09 -16.19
C ASP A 512 22.97 -38.72 -16.90
N LEU A 513 21.93 -38.16 -17.53
CA LEU A 513 22.04 -36.89 -18.27
C LEU A 513 22.45 -35.70 -17.37
N CYS A 514 22.12 -35.76 -16.09
CA CYS A 514 22.59 -34.84 -15.08
C CYS A 514 22.60 -35.54 -13.73
N THR A 515 23.73 -35.57 -13.08
CA THR A 515 23.89 -36.20 -11.76
C THR A 515 24.77 -35.31 -10.87
N ARG A 516 24.59 -35.45 -9.54
CA ARG A 516 25.45 -34.80 -8.56
C ARG A 516 26.80 -35.51 -8.51
N ASP A 517 27.88 -34.74 -8.53
CA ASP A 517 29.22 -35.24 -8.34
C ASP A 517 29.92 -34.53 -7.18
N ASP A 518 30.62 -35.30 -6.33
CA ASP A 518 31.39 -34.83 -5.17
C ASP A 518 32.88 -35.17 -5.31
N THR A 519 33.34 -35.61 -6.47
CA THR A 519 34.68 -36.09 -6.70
C THR A 519 35.52 -35.21 -7.63
N MET A 520 34.88 -34.40 -8.50
CA MET A 520 35.59 -33.56 -9.48
C MET A 520 36.46 -32.50 -8.81
N PRO A 521 37.77 -32.49 -9.10
CA PRO A 521 38.69 -31.50 -8.52
C PRO A 521 38.40 -30.08 -9.05
N GLY A 522 38.69 -29.08 -8.22
CA GLY A 522 38.48 -27.66 -8.58
C GLY A 522 37.03 -27.16 -8.46
N ARG A 523 36.06 -28.02 -8.10
CA ARG A 523 34.68 -27.57 -7.80
C ARG A 523 34.68 -26.64 -6.58
N VAL A 524 33.60 -25.83 -6.49
CA VAL A 524 33.35 -24.96 -5.33
C VAL A 524 32.41 -25.70 -4.37
N GLY A 525 32.67 -25.63 -3.08
CA GLY A 525 31.85 -26.32 -2.07
C GLY A 525 31.92 -27.85 -2.13
N SER A 526 30.77 -28.51 -1.94
CA SER A 526 30.67 -29.96 -1.79
C SER A 526 30.31 -30.68 -3.10
N TYR A 527 29.61 -30.03 -4.01
CA TYR A 527 29.02 -30.68 -5.18
C TYR A 527 29.17 -29.84 -6.44
N CYS A 528 29.15 -30.52 -7.59
CA CYS A 528 28.98 -29.95 -8.90
C CYS A 528 27.99 -30.78 -9.73
N ALA A 529 27.56 -30.29 -10.87
CA ALA A 529 26.77 -31.06 -11.80
C ALA A 529 27.65 -31.81 -12.80
N LYS A 530 27.45 -33.13 -12.92
CA LYS A 530 28.04 -33.98 -13.93
C LYS A 530 27.01 -34.25 -15.00
N LEU A 531 27.28 -33.81 -16.21
CA LEU A 531 26.44 -34.01 -17.39
C LEU A 531 27.07 -35.11 -18.24
N THR A 532 26.34 -36.20 -18.55
CA THR A 532 26.89 -37.34 -19.27
C THR A 532 26.00 -37.62 -20.50
N ALA A 533 26.61 -37.60 -21.67
CA ALA A 533 25.94 -38.03 -22.88
C ALA A 533 25.69 -39.54 -22.88
N THR A 534 24.64 -40.00 -23.50
CA THR A 534 24.30 -41.41 -23.59
C THR A 534 23.55 -41.72 -24.89
N TYR A 535 23.43 -43.01 -25.23
CA TYR A 535 22.57 -43.48 -26.32
C TYR A 535 21.29 -44.11 -25.76
N ASN A 536 20.16 -43.56 -26.13
CA ASN A 536 18.86 -44.10 -25.73
C ASN A 536 18.48 -45.26 -26.67
N THR A 537 18.61 -46.49 -26.17
CA THR A 537 18.37 -47.72 -26.96
C THR A 537 16.91 -47.91 -27.35
N LEU A 538 15.96 -47.38 -26.58
CA LEU A 538 14.53 -47.46 -26.87
C LEU A 538 14.10 -46.52 -27.99
N ALA A 539 14.47 -45.25 -27.88
CA ALA A 539 14.18 -44.24 -28.89
C ALA A 539 15.14 -44.31 -30.09
N LYS A 540 16.27 -45.01 -29.97
CA LYS A 540 17.35 -45.11 -30.95
C LYS A 540 17.93 -43.73 -31.35
N VAL A 541 18.11 -42.86 -30.40
CA VAL A 541 18.65 -41.51 -30.55
C VAL A 541 19.72 -41.24 -29.50
N PRO A 542 20.72 -40.40 -29.79
CA PRO A 542 21.64 -39.91 -28.79
C PRO A 542 20.88 -39.00 -27.80
N ALA A 543 21.35 -38.94 -26.58
CA ALA A 543 20.82 -38.05 -25.54
C ALA A 543 22.02 -37.32 -24.88
N PRO A 544 22.30 -36.06 -25.26
CA PRO A 544 23.35 -35.28 -24.66
C PRO A 544 23.05 -34.99 -23.20
N GLY A 545 24.08 -35.06 -22.34
CA GLY A 545 24.00 -34.62 -20.97
C GLY A 545 23.65 -33.12 -20.92
N ASN A 546 22.68 -32.74 -20.09
CA ASN A 546 22.23 -31.35 -20.09
C ASN A 546 21.72 -30.89 -18.72
N LEU A 547 21.88 -29.58 -18.49
CA LEU A 547 21.32 -28.81 -17.38
C LEU A 547 20.83 -27.48 -17.93
N PHE A 548 19.62 -27.06 -17.60
CA PHE A 548 19.06 -25.80 -18.10
C PHE A 548 18.06 -25.17 -17.13
N THR A 549 17.77 -23.89 -17.27
CA THR A 549 16.67 -23.24 -16.54
C THR A 549 15.38 -23.44 -17.32
N GLY A 550 14.47 -24.25 -16.76
CA GLY A 550 13.23 -24.59 -17.44
C GLY A 550 12.60 -25.88 -16.96
N ASP A 551 11.72 -26.41 -17.81
CA ASP A 551 10.97 -27.64 -17.54
C ASP A 551 11.19 -28.65 -18.66
N PHE A 552 11.10 -29.95 -18.33
CA PHE A 552 11.24 -31.03 -19.29
C PHE A 552 10.02 -31.95 -19.30
N GLY A 553 9.64 -32.42 -20.49
CA GLY A 553 8.59 -33.39 -20.68
C GLY A 553 8.92 -34.39 -21.78
N ILE A 554 8.50 -35.65 -21.65
CA ILE A 554 8.65 -36.68 -22.67
C ILE A 554 7.49 -36.57 -23.65
N SER A 555 7.78 -36.66 -24.96
CA SER A 555 6.83 -36.89 -26.03
C SER A 555 6.91 -38.37 -26.48
N LEU A 556 5.77 -39.04 -26.58
CA LEU A 556 5.71 -40.41 -27.04
C LEU A 556 5.43 -40.50 -28.57
N VAL A 557 4.78 -39.49 -29.14
CA VAL A 557 4.45 -39.42 -30.57
C VAL A 557 4.56 -37.96 -31.06
N PRO A 558 5.60 -37.59 -31.81
CA PRO A 558 6.82 -38.36 -32.06
C PRO A 558 7.62 -38.59 -30.77
N MET A 559 8.40 -39.65 -30.72
CA MET A 559 9.21 -39.96 -29.54
C MET A 559 10.37 -38.97 -29.44
N GLY A 560 10.49 -38.37 -28.25
CA GLY A 560 11.53 -37.34 -27.98
C GLY A 560 11.30 -36.61 -26.68
N GLY A 561 12.04 -35.53 -26.48
CA GLY A 561 11.94 -34.62 -25.36
C GLY A 561 11.38 -33.25 -25.76
N ASN A 562 10.61 -32.65 -24.89
CA ASN A 562 10.21 -31.27 -24.96
C ASN A 562 10.89 -30.50 -23.83
N VAL A 563 11.76 -29.57 -24.17
CA VAL A 563 12.35 -28.63 -23.24
C VAL A 563 11.55 -27.32 -23.31
N SER A 564 11.16 -26.80 -22.18
CA SER A 564 10.52 -25.51 -22.05
C SER A 564 11.51 -24.57 -21.33
N PHE A 565 12.30 -23.82 -22.11
CA PHE A 565 13.30 -22.88 -21.59
C PHE A 565 12.66 -21.65 -20.98
N GLY A 566 13.27 -21.16 -19.94
CA GLY A 566 12.90 -19.93 -19.26
C GLY A 566 12.38 -20.14 -17.85
N LYS A 567 12.91 -19.35 -16.94
CA LYS A 567 12.46 -19.22 -15.54
C LYS A 567 12.36 -17.75 -15.19
N ASN A 568 11.64 -17.47 -14.09
CA ASN A 568 11.62 -16.15 -13.50
C ASN A 568 12.87 -15.95 -12.65
N PHE A 569 13.51 -14.78 -12.81
CA PHE A 569 14.61 -14.31 -11.98
C PHE A 569 14.40 -12.83 -11.68
N THR A 570 14.58 -12.43 -10.43
CA THR A 570 14.43 -11.03 -10.03
C THR A 570 15.75 -10.31 -10.21
N TYR A 571 15.88 -9.54 -11.30
CA TYR A 571 17.03 -8.66 -11.52
C TYR A 571 16.83 -7.35 -10.75
N ASN A 572 17.77 -6.99 -9.89
CA ASN A 572 17.85 -5.67 -9.27
C ASN A 572 19.05 -4.85 -9.77
N ALA A 573 19.92 -5.46 -10.57
CA ALA A 573 21.04 -4.80 -11.25
C ALA A 573 21.33 -5.49 -12.59
N ARG A 574 21.95 -4.78 -13.51
CA ARG A 574 22.39 -5.30 -14.81
C ARG A 574 23.77 -5.95 -14.67
N PRO A 575 23.88 -7.27 -14.88
CA PRO A 575 25.19 -7.93 -14.81
C PRO A 575 26.06 -7.57 -16.02
N LYS A 576 27.35 -7.39 -15.82
CA LYS A 576 28.34 -7.19 -16.88
C LYS A 576 28.82 -8.51 -17.50
N ALA A 577 28.89 -9.56 -16.67
CA ALA A 577 29.37 -10.88 -17.08
C ALA A 577 28.70 -11.98 -16.26
N ILE A 578 28.87 -13.21 -16.71
CA ILE A 578 28.58 -14.43 -15.96
C ILE A 578 29.89 -15.19 -15.75
N LYS A 579 30.11 -15.67 -14.53
CA LYS A 579 31.24 -16.49 -14.13
C LYS A 579 30.74 -17.88 -13.76
N PHE A 580 31.47 -18.93 -14.16
CA PHE A 580 31.22 -20.31 -13.73
C PHE A 580 32.47 -21.17 -13.90
N LYS A 581 32.45 -22.37 -13.34
CA LYS A 581 33.51 -23.36 -13.52
C LYS A 581 33.00 -24.52 -14.37
N TYR A 582 33.94 -25.09 -15.18
CA TYR A 582 33.60 -26.27 -15.98
C TYR A 582 34.86 -27.15 -16.19
N HIS A 583 34.62 -28.43 -16.51
CA HIS A 583 35.57 -29.35 -17.12
C HIS A 583 34.82 -30.24 -18.10
N ALA A 584 35.31 -30.37 -19.32
CA ALA A 584 34.65 -31.17 -20.34
C ALA A 584 35.58 -32.15 -21.01
N THR A 585 35.06 -33.34 -21.32
CA THR A 585 35.71 -34.33 -22.19
C THR A 585 34.91 -34.35 -23.49
N ILE A 586 35.58 -34.06 -24.61
CA ILE A 586 34.95 -33.92 -25.91
C ILE A 586 35.53 -35.00 -26.83
N GLY A 587 34.66 -35.77 -27.46
CA GLY A 587 35.01 -36.79 -28.45
C GLY A 587 34.48 -36.49 -29.86
N LEU A 588 34.63 -37.47 -30.73
CA LEU A 588 34.12 -37.37 -32.11
C LEU A 588 32.65 -37.66 -32.14
N VAL A 589 31.91 -36.92 -32.97
CA VAL A 589 30.46 -37.16 -33.23
C VAL A 589 30.28 -38.60 -33.71
N ASP A 590 29.48 -39.38 -33.00
CA ASP A 590 29.16 -40.76 -33.37
C ASP A 590 27.70 -40.92 -33.89
N TYR A 591 26.86 -39.86 -33.69
CA TYR A 591 25.50 -39.78 -34.21
C TYR A 591 25.20 -38.43 -34.81
N ASN A 592 24.54 -38.45 -35.98
CA ASN A 592 24.05 -37.28 -36.71
C ASN A 592 22.77 -37.70 -37.43
N LEU A 593 21.59 -37.36 -36.88
CA LEU A 593 20.31 -37.91 -37.32
C LEU A 593 19.50 -36.98 -38.21
N HIS A 594 19.56 -35.65 -38.02
CA HIS A 594 18.70 -34.67 -38.69
C HIS A 594 19.50 -33.60 -39.45
N GLU A 595 20.12 -33.95 -40.56
CA GLU A 595 20.96 -33.05 -41.39
C GLU A 595 21.89 -32.22 -40.49
N GLY A 596 22.63 -32.94 -39.66
CA GLY A 596 23.38 -32.40 -38.55
C GLY A 596 24.38 -31.32 -38.95
N LYS A 597 24.75 -30.53 -37.92
CA LYS A 597 25.69 -29.41 -38.06
C LYS A 597 27.14 -29.87 -38.07
N ILE A 598 27.40 -31.07 -37.46
CA ILE A 598 28.74 -31.64 -37.38
C ILE A 598 28.70 -33.06 -37.98
N PRO A 599 29.53 -33.35 -39.03
CA PRO A 599 29.62 -34.68 -39.62
C PRO A 599 30.08 -35.74 -38.60
N VAL A 600 29.59 -36.97 -38.76
CA VAL A 600 30.09 -38.13 -37.99
C VAL A 600 31.60 -38.31 -38.19
N GLY A 601 32.35 -38.44 -37.15
CA GLY A 601 33.79 -38.58 -37.15
C GLY A 601 34.58 -37.26 -37.00
N GLU A 602 33.89 -36.11 -37.02
CA GLU A 602 34.48 -34.84 -36.63
C GLU A 602 34.31 -34.53 -35.13
N MET A 603 35.11 -33.61 -34.61
CA MET A 603 35.09 -33.27 -33.15
C MET A 603 33.76 -32.62 -32.81
N ASP A 604 33.10 -33.13 -31.75
CA ASP A 604 31.88 -32.52 -31.19
C ASP A 604 32.23 -31.22 -30.45
N LYS A 605 31.21 -30.48 -30.02
CA LYS A 605 31.34 -29.27 -29.21
C LYS A 605 30.31 -29.30 -28.07
N ALA A 606 30.74 -29.12 -26.85
CA ALA A 606 29.83 -28.78 -25.76
C ALA A 606 29.51 -27.28 -25.85
N ARG A 607 28.42 -26.87 -25.20
CA ARG A 607 28.01 -25.46 -25.14
C ARG A 607 27.45 -25.08 -23.79
N VAL A 608 27.83 -23.90 -23.31
CA VAL A 608 27.17 -23.20 -22.22
C VAL A 608 26.73 -21.85 -22.73
N PHE A 609 25.45 -21.50 -22.55
CA PHE A 609 24.97 -20.15 -22.78
C PHE A 609 24.07 -19.67 -21.67
N VAL A 610 24.05 -18.36 -21.46
CA VAL A 610 23.21 -17.65 -20.51
C VAL A 610 22.57 -16.47 -21.20
N CYS A 611 21.23 -16.37 -21.14
CA CYS A 611 20.46 -15.29 -21.75
C CYS A 611 19.64 -14.56 -20.70
N ILE A 612 19.66 -13.24 -20.81
CA ILE A 612 18.68 -12.35 -20.20
C ILE A 612 17.59 -12.12 -21.24
N VAL A 613 16.37 -12.50 -20.93
CA VAL A 613 15.25 -12.50 -21.89
C VAL A 613 14.06 -11.74 -21.32
N ASP A 614 13.15 -11.29 -22.19
CA ASP A 614 11.89 -10.67 -21.80
C ASP A 614 10.73 -11.43 -22.47
N TRP A 615 10.48 -12.64 -21.95
CA TRP A 615 9.52 -13.55 -22.56
C TRP A 615 8.17 -13.59 -21.83
N SER A 616 7.09 -13.59 -22.58
CA SER A 616 5.73 -13.77 -22.10
C SER A 616 5.40 -15.23 -21.76
N ALA A 617 6.08 -16.19 -22.37
CA ALA A 617 5.95 -17.62 -22.16
C ALA A 617 7.31 -18.32 -22.31
N GLN A 618 7.42 -19.56 -21.85
CA GLN A 618 8.61 -20.37 -22.07
C GLN A 618 8.82 -20.70 -23.55
N GLN A 619 10.06 -20.70 -24.02
CA GLN A 619 10.43 -21.16 -25.36
C GLN A 619 10.47 -22.69 -25.35
N LYS A 620 9.60 -23.29 -26.15
CA LYS A 620 9.47 -24.76 -26.24
C LYS A 620 10.26 -25.31 -27.42
N VAL A 621 11.14 -26.26 -27.15
CA VAL A 621 11.94 -26.97 -28.14
C VAL A 621 11.65 -28.45 -28.06
N PHE A 622 11.27 -29.02 -29.17
CA PHE A 622 11.18 -30.51 -29.33
C PHE A 622 12.45 -31.01 -29.99
N ALA A 623 13.00 -32.11 -29.44
CA ALA A 623 14.11 -32.86 -30.00
C ALA A 623 13.88 -34.36 -29.87
N GLY A 624 14.13 -35.15 -30.92
CA GLY A 624 13.89 -36.61 -30.87
C GLY A 624 13.95 -37.28 -32.23
N THR A 625 13.06 -38.25 -32.45
CA THR A 625 13.00 -39.08 -33.68
C THR A 625 12.51 -38.30 -34.92
N LYS A 626 12.03 -37.10 -34.75
CA LYS A 626 11.70 -36.13 -35.82
C LYS A 626 12.63 -34.94 -35.76
N ALA A 627 12.76 -34.21 -36.85
CA ALA A 627 13.51 -32.97 -36.91
C ALA A 627 13.04 -32.00 -35.78
N PRO A 628 13.96 -31.25 -35.19
CA PRO A 628 13.63 -30.38 -34.04
C PRO A 628 12.69 -29.26 -34.48
N THR A 629 11.85 -28.83 -33.54
CA THR A 629 10.95 -27.70 -33.74
C THR A 629 11.07 -26.73 -32.58
N GLY A 630 10.82 -25.43 -32.85
CA GLY A 630 10.91 -24.37 -31.86
C GLY A 630 12.35 -24.00 -31.49
N THR A 631 13.31 -24.47 -32.24
CA THR A 631 14.73 -24.15 -32.06
C THR A 631 14.95 -22.65 -32.18
N TRP A 632 15.85 -22.13 -31.38
CA TRP A 632 16.28 -20.74 -31.37
C TRP A 632 17.76 -20.70 -31.00
N ASP A 633 18.46 -19.71 -31.49
CA ASP A 633 19.88 -19.54 -31.22
C ASP A 633 20.20 -18.06 -31.01
N PRO A 634 20.58 -17.65 -29.77
CA PRO A 634 20.89 -16.25 -29.48
C PRO A 634 22.12 -15.73 -30.25
N GLU A 635 22.89 -16.57 -30.86
CA GLU A 635 24.03 -16.13 -31.70
C GLU A 635 23.63 -15.70 -33.09
N THR A 636 22.49 -16.14 -33.57
CA THR A 636 21.99 -15.84 -34.91
C THR A 636 20.70 -15.04 -34.92
N GLN A 637 20.07 -14.86 -33.77
CA GLN A 637 18.83 -14.10 -33.64
C GLN A 637 18.72 -13.42 -32.26
N THR A 638 18.07 -12.26 -32.23
CA THR A 638 17.86 -11.45 -31.02
C THR A 638 16.47 -11.63 -30.45
N GLU A 639 15.65 -12.47 -31.01
CA GLU A 639 14.28 -12.76 -30.60
C GLU A 639 14.00 -14.25 -30.67
N ALA A 640 13.24 -14.74 -29.71
CA ALA A 640 12.60 -16.03 -29.74
C ALA A 640 11.09 -15.88 -30.01
N ALA A 641 10.37 -16.99 -30.22
CA ALA A 641 8.93 -16.94 -30.48
C ALA A 641 8.11 -16.22 -29.39
N ASN A 642 8.62 -16.13 -28.18
CA ASN A 642 7.92 -15.60 -27.01
C ASN A 642 8.40 -14.21 -26.55
N GLY A 643 9.31 -13.57 -27.26
CA GLY A 643 9.80 -12.24 -26.96
C GLY A 643 11.31 -12.07 -27.14
N PRO A 644 11.84 -10.89 -26.85
CA PRO A 644 13.21 -10.52 -27.16
C PRO A 644 14.22 -11.17 -26.23
N ILE A 645 15.44 -11.32 -26.75
CA ILE A 645 16.67 -11.59 -26.00
C ILE A 645 17.32 -10.23 -25.74
N ILE A 646 17.41 -9.85 -24.47
CA ILE A 646 17.98 -8.57 -24.04
C ILE A 646 19.49 -8.61 -24.09
N GLY A 647 20.07 -9.70 -23.55
CA GLY A 647 21.50 -9.91 -23.50
C GLY A 647 21.84 -11.39 -23.40
N TYR A 648 23.03 -11.76 -23.82
CA TYR A 648 23.49 -13.13 -23.69
C TYR A 648 25.02 -13.24 -23.61
N ALA A 649 25.46 -14.41 -23.08
CA ALA A 649 26.83 -14.87 -23.14
C ALA A 649 26.84 -16.33 -23.57
N SER A 650 27.80 -16.74 -24.38
CA SER A 650 27.91 -18.11 -24.91
C SER A 650 29.34 -18.57 -25.00
N LYS A 651 29.56 -19.85 -24.75
CA LYS A 651 30.87 -20.53 -24.92
C LYS A 651 30.64 -21.88 -25.58
N PHE A 652 31.28 -22.07 -26.76
CA PHE A 652 31.54 -23.39 -27.32
C PHE A 652 32.79 -23.96 -26.67
N ILE A 653 32.74 -25.21 -26.29
CA ILE A 653 33.87 -26.00 -25.76
C ILE A 653 34.15 -27.02 -26.85
N GLU A 654 35.21 -26.80 -27.62
CA GLU A 654 35.51 -27.55 -28.87
C GLU A 654 36.53 -28.62 -28.70
N GLU A 655 37.16 -28.69 -27.51
CA GLU A 655 38.19 -29.66 -27.14
C GLU A 655 38.10 -30.01 -25.68
N THR A 656 38.69 -31.16 -25.31
CA THR A 656 38.77 -31.60 -23.90
C THR A 656 39.54 -30.58 -23.10
N THR A 657 38.97 -30.19 -21.92
CA THR A 657 39.58 -29.26 -20.99
C THR A 657 40.92 -29.83 -20.52
N PRO A 658 42.05 -29.09 -20.63
CA PRO A 658 43.36 -29.57 -20.16
C PRO A 658 43.37 -29.78 -18.65
N GLY A 659 44.12 -30.83 -18.22
CA GLY A 659 44.25 -31.17 -16.80
C GLY A 659 43.07 -31.95 -16.23
N ASP A 660 43.05 -32.13 -14.93
CA ASP A 660 42.07 -32.95 -14.23
C ASP A 660 41.14 -32.10 -13.32
N GLU A 661 41.30 -30.78 -13.37
CA GLU A 661 40.54 -29.84 -12.53
C GLU A 661 39.59 -28.97 -13.35
N MET A 662 38.51 -28.49 -12.73
CA MET A 662 37.64 -27.52 -13.31
C MET A 662 38.35 -26.17 -13.53
N VAL A 663 38.13 -25.55 -14.65
CA VAL A 663 38.62 -24.22 -15.00
C VAL A 663 37.52 -23.18 -14.84
N GLU A 664 37.90 -22.00 -14.34
CA GLU A 664 36.99 -20.87 -14.23
C GLU A 664 36.94 -20.05 -15.52
N ILE A 665 35.80 -19.61 -15.90
CA ILE A 665 35.58 -18.69 -17.02
C ILE A 665 34.67 -17.55 -16.63
N THR A 666 35.01 -16.35 -17.12
CA THR A 666 34.12 -15.18 -17.04
C THR A 666 33.70 -14.76 -18.46
N MET A 667 32.44 -14.84 -18.76
CA MET A 667 31.89 -14.50 -20.06
C MET A 667 31.19 -13.13 -19.99
N PRO A 668 31.62 -12.11 -20.77
CA PRO A 668 30.93 -10.83 -20.82
C PRO A 668 29.53 -11.00 -21.43
N ILE A 669 28.57 -10.26 -20.90
CA ILE A 669 27.21 -10.22 -21.47
C ILE A 669 27.18 -9.26 -22.67
N ASN A 670 26.71 -9.75 -23.80
CA ASN A 670 26.44 -8.98 -25.00
C ASN A 670 24.99 -8.49 -24.95
N TYR A 671 24.77 -7.19 -24.89
CA TYR A 671 23.43 -6.60 -24.82
C TYR A 671 22.94 -6.14 -26.20
N TYR A 672 21.77 -6.60 -26.59
CA TYR A 672 21.04 -6.10 -27.75
C TYR A 672 20.14 -4.91 -27.39
N GLN A 673 19.77 -4.80 -26.10
CA GLN A 673 18.99 -3.70 -25.55
C GLN A 673 19.71 -3.11 -24.35
N ASN A 674 19.87 -1.80 -24.34
CA ASN A 674 20.52 -1.02 -23.28
C ASN A 674 19.52 -0.09 -22.55
N THR A 675 18.25 -0.53 -22.43
CA THR A 675 17.23 0.23 -21.71
C THR A 675 17.53 0.30 -20.21
N ALA A 676 17.07 1.35 -19.54
CA ALA A 676 17.18 1.49 -18.10
C ALA A 676 16.24 0.55 -17.32
N VAL A 677 15.30 -0.11 -17.99
CA VAL A 677 14.28 -0.94 -17.37
C VAL A 677 14.70 -2.39 -17.34
N ALA A 678 14.65 -3.02 -16.18
CA ALA A 678 14.84 -4.46 -16.02
C ALA A 678 13.78 -5.26 -16.80
N PRO A 679 14.09 -6.52 -17.23
CA PRO A 679 13.11 -7.35 -17.92
C PRO A 679 11.81 -7.49 -17.11
N GLN A 680 10.67 -7.26 -17.78
CA GLN A 680 9.34 -7.30 -17.16
C GLN A 680 8.56 -8.58 -17.52
N GLY A 681 9.11 -9.40 -18.41
CA GLY A 681 8.49 -10.65 -18.83
C GLY A 681 8.35 -11.66 -17.71
N LYS A 682 7.41 -12.57 -17.86
CA LYS A 682 7.17 -13.65 -16.90
C LYS A 682 8.35 -14.63 -16.79
N PHE A 683 9.12 -14.76 -17.88
CA PHE A 683 10.33 -15.57 -17.97
C PHE A 683 11.46 -14.68 -18.45
N ASN A 684 12.50 -14.55 -17.67
CA ASN A 684 13.54 -13.53 -17.90
C ASN A 684 14.98 -14.04 -17.81
N ILE A 685 15.18 -15.33 -17.55
CA ILE A 685 16.46 -16.00 -17.65
C ILE A 685 16.34 -17.33 -18.38
N ALA A 686 17.25 -17.59 -19.32
CA ALA A 686 17.43 -18.88 -19.97
C ALA A 686 18.91 -19.26 -19.93
N VAL A 687 19.23 -20.36 -19.24
CA VAL A 687 20.57 -20.95 -19.19
C VAL A 687 20.49 -22.33 -19.81
N SER A 688 21.49 -22.71 -20.60
CA SER A 688 21.63 -24.08 -21.11
C SER A 688 23.10 -24.51 -21.08
N CYS A 689 23.31 -25.69 -20.54
CA CYS A 689 24.59 -26.40 -20.52
C CYS A 689 24.36 -27.75 -21.17
N ALA A 690 25.06 -28.05 -22.25
CA ALA A 690 24.89 -29.31 -22.98
C ALA A 690 26.23 -29.87 -23.42
N THR A 691 26.39 -31.19 -23.31
CA THR A 691 27.59 -31.92 -23.73
C THR A 691 27.76 -31.99 -25.26
N SER A 692 26.69 -31.66 -26.02
CA SER A 692 26.71 -31.50 -27.48
C SER A 692 25.88 -30.28 -27.87
N ALA A 693 26.49 -29.32 -28.54
CA ALA A 693 25.90 -28.02 -28.85
C ALA A 693 24.68 -28.12 -29.80
N TYR A 694 24.64 -29.13 -30.62
CA TYR A 694 23.56 -29.39 -31.60
C TYR A 694 22.75 -30.64 -31.24
N GLY A 695 22.65 -30.92 -29.95
CA GLY A 695 21.93 -32.08 -29.45
C GLY A 695 20.43 -32.12 -29.78
N ASP A 696 19.80 -30.98 -30.03
CA ASP A 696 18.43 -30.87 -30.54
C ASP A 696 18.30 -31.41 -31.99
N PHE A 697 19.35 -31.35 -32.80
CA PHE A 697 19.48 -31.98 -34.14
C PHE A 697 19.88 -33.44 -34.06
N MET A 698 20.08 -34.00 -32.84
CA MET A 698 20.60 -35.34 -32.61
C MET A 698 22.04 -35.51 -33.16
N ASP A 699 22.84 -34.44 -33.16
CA ASP A 699 24.28 -34.48 -33.33
C ASP A 699 24.91 -34.65 -31.96
N ALA A 700 25.65 -35.71 -31.74
CA ALA A 700 26.28 -35.92 -30.48
C ALA A 700 27.45 -36.91 -30.53
N CYS A 701 28.36 -36.75 -29.61
CA CYS A 701 29.28 -37.80 -29.15
C CYS A 701 28.68 -38.40 -27.86
N THR A 702 28.26 -39.68 -27.91
CA THR A 702 27.61 -40.36 -26.77
C THR A 702 28.53 -40.65 -25.57
N THR A 703 29.81 -40.31 -25.67
CA THR A 703 30.82 -40.46 -24.61
C THR A 703 31.24 -39.10 -24.02
N ASN A 704 30.67 -37.98 -24.46
CA ASN A 704 30.98 -36.68 -23.90
C ASN A 704 30.51 -36.57 -22.45
N VAL A 705 31.35 -35.92 -21.64
CA VAL A 705 31.08 -35.61 -20.23
C VAL A 705 31.41 -34.15 -19.99
N MET A 706 30.59 -33.43 -19.25
CA MET A 706 30.88 -32.08 -18.79
C MET A 706 30.54 -31.95 -17.30
N TYR A 707 31.44 -31.45 -16.51
CA TYR A 707 31.21 -30.99 -15.15
C TYR A 707 30.98 -29.48 -15.21
N ILE A 708 30.04 -28.97 -14.43
CA ILE A 708 29.75 -27.55 -14.37
C ILE A 708 29.36 -27.14 -12.95
N ASP A 709 29.76 -25.92 -12.54
CA ASP A 709 29.62 -25.46 -11.17
C ASP A 709 29.64 -23.93 -11.06
N ASP A 710 29.09 -23.41 -9.96
CA ASP A 710 29.29 -22.08 -9.37
C ASP A 710 28.99 -20.93 -10.35
N PHE A 711 27.73 -20.83 -10.77
CA PHE A 711 27.27 -19.72 -11.58
C PHE A 711 27.11 -18.45 -10.74
N GLU A 712 27.88 -17.43 -11.08
CA GLU A 712 27.83 -16.12 -10.44
C GLU A 712 27.63 -15.00 -11.48
N TRP A 713 26.71 -14.07 -11.20
CA TRP A 713 26.67 -12.81 -11.91
C TRP A 713 27.81 -11.89 -11.48
N VAL A 714 28.42 -11.20 -12.45
CA VAL A 714 29.41 -10.14 -12.21
C VAL A 714 28.73 -8.81 -12.51
N TYR A 715 28.62 -7.98 -11.50
CA TYR A 715 27.98 -6.67 -11.57
C TYR A 715 28.97 -5.51 -11.70
#